data_285c0dd727198ef44fc7e6f902a4fed4
#
_entry.id   285c0dd727198ef44fc7e6f902a4fed4
#
_cell.length_a   1.000
_cell.length_b   1.000
_cell.length_c   1.000
_cell.angle_alpha   90.00
_cell.angle_beta   90.00
_cell.angle_gamma   90.00
#
_symmetry.space_group_name_H-M   'P 1'
#
loop_
_entity.id
_entity.type
_entity.pdbx_description
1 polymer ?
#
loop_
_entity_poly.entity_id
_entity_poly.type
_entity_poly.pdbx_seq_one_letter_code
_entity_poly.pdbx_strand_id
1 'polypeptide(L)'
;MKFKLKSKYQPAGDQPKAIEGLVFGLEQGMRKQTLLGVTGSGKTFTMANVIERVQMPTLVIAHNKTLAAQLCNEFREFFPENAVEYFVSYYDYYQPEAYMPGSDTYIEKEAQVNEEIDRLRHACTQALLSRRDVIIVASVSAIYGLGSPKEYEKIVLHLRRGEELDRRAMLEQLVAMQFERTNSELKRGSFRLRGQVFEIMPVNEDVIYRLEIGTQITRIELVDRITRIVKREQEDVWLFPAKHYVVSDAARERAFMRIKSELTEQLAMFERQGKVLEYERLKRRVAYDLEMIKNIGYCNGIENYSRHFEGRGVGEPPFTLLDYFGHSAGVIASEAKQSPRLSTTENKGIATVASGDLAMTNGFLTIIDESHVTVPQIRGMYNGDRARKDTLVEHGFRLPSARDNRPLRYEEFEERVGQTVYVSATPTEYELKESQQIVEQVVRPTGLVDPEVVVRPISKKHENMKTLKQLTQVEDLIIRIEERVKQGERVLVTTLTKKMAEDLTEYLKEKKIKATYIHSDILTLERIEIITDLRLGKSDVLVGVNLLREGLDMPEVSLVAILDADKEGFLRSETALIQTIGRAARNVNGQVVLYADEMTGSMERAIKETERRRKVQLAYNQAHGITPKTIEKTIRNILEEFGVSSKKQESKESKKQNRSGVLELDMLGDARPLPEIIKDKEMQMREAAKGLEFELAAILRDEIRELRARVATSLKPKSKKKK
;
A
#
# COMPACT_ATOMS: atom_id res chain seq x y z
N MET A 1 -16.41 -18.77 -13.43
CA MET A 1 -15.85 -19.48 -12.26
C MET A 1 -16.57 -19.00 -11.02
N LYS A 2 -16.68 -19.82 -9.97
CA LYS A 2 -17.33 -19.43 -8.70
C LYS A 2 -16.28 -19.33 -7.60
N PHE A 3 -16.53 -18.48 -6.63
CA PHE A 3 -15.73 -18.46 -5.41
C PHE A 3 -15.92 -19.75 -4.62
N LYS A 4 -14.82 -20.29 -4.12
CA LYS A 4 -14.76 -21.57 -3.42
C LYS A 4 -13.88 -21.42 -2.18
N LEU A 5 -14.51 -21.25 -1.02
CA LEU A 5 -13.82 -21.12 0.24
C LEU A 5 -13.16 -22.45 0.64
N LYS A 6 -11.88 -22.42 0.94
CA LYS A 6 -11.17 -23.54 1.56
C LYS A 6 -10.65 -23.12 2.93
N SER A 7 -11.17 -23.74 3.97
CA SER A 7 -10.76 -23.48 5.34
C SER A 7 -10.81 -24.72 6.19
N LYS A 8 -9.88 -24.82 7.14
CA LYS A 8 -9.90 -25.83 8.21
C LYS A 8 -10.87 -25.45 9.33
N TYR A 9 -11.33 -24.19 9.34
CA TYR A 9 -12.22 -23.63 10.35
C TYR A 9 -13.66 -23.61 9.86
N GLN A 10 -14.59 -23.75 10.82
CA GLN A 10 -16.01 -23.51 10.60
C GLN A 10 -16.41 -22.22 11.33
N PRO A 11 -17.39 -21.46 10.81
CA PRO A 11 -17.90 -20.29 11.52
C PRO A 11 -18.36 -20.62 12.93
N ALA A 12 -17.88 -19.88 13.93
CA ALA A 12 -18.20 -20.09 15.34
C ALA A 12 -18.36 -18.74 16.08
N GLY A 13 -18.88 -18.78 17.29
CA GLY A 13 -19.22 -17.58 18.05
C GLY A 13 -20.34 -16.79 17.37
N ASP A 14 -20.12 -15.50 17.19
CA ASP A 14 -21.05 -14.60 16.49
C ASP A 14 -20.94 -14.68 14.96
N GLN A 15 -19.93 -15.37 14.42
CA GLN A 15 -19.67 -15.40 12.97
C GLN A 15 -20.87 -15.93 12.16
N PRO A 16 -21.54 -17.03 12.51
CA PRO A 16 -22.70 -17.52 11.76
C PRO A 16 -23.79 -16.46 11.61
N LYS A 17 -24.15 -15.83 12.72
CA LYS A 17 -25.16 -14.76 12.75
C LYS A 17 -24.72 -13.53 11.96
N ALA A 18 -23.45 -13.17 12.05
CA ALA A 18 -22.88 -12.03 11.32
C ALA A 18 -22.88 -12.29 9.80
N ILE A 19 -22.50 -13.50 9.37
CA ILE A 19 -22.53 -13.91 7.96
C ILE A 19 -23.96 -13.86 7.43
N GLU A 20 -24.91 -14.47 8.12
CA GLU A 20 -26.33 -14.50 7.73
C GLU A 20 -26.91 -13.09 7.62
N GLY A 21 -26.64 -12.23 8.61
CA GLY A 21 -27.12 -10.85 8.60
C GLY A 21 -26.56 -10.04 7.45
N LEU A 22 -25.24 -10.10 7.20
CA LEU A 22 -24.61 -9.37 6.09
C LEU A 22 -25.08 -9.87 4.73
N VAL A 23 -25.16 -11.20 4.53
CA VAL A 23 -25.66 -11.79 3.28
C VAL A 23 -27.10 -11.38 3.03
N PHE A 24 -27.98 -11.48 4.04
CA PHE A 24 -29.37 -11.03 3.94
C PHE A 24 -29.46 -9.56 3.52
N GLY A 25 -28.67 -8.67 4.14
CA GLY A 25 -28.66 -7.26 3.77
C GLY A 25 -28.18 -7.03 2.34
N LEU A 26 -27.18 -7.79 1.86
CA LEU A 26 -26.71 -7.71 0.48
C LEU A 26 -27.78 -8.21 -0.52
N GLU A 27 -28.46 -9.31 -0.20
CA GLU A 27 -29.56 -9.85 -1.01
C GLU A 27 -30.79 -8.92 -1.06
N GLN A 28 -31.04 -8.16 0.02
CA GLN A 28 -32.07 -7.12 0.05
C GLN A 28 -31.66 -5.81 -0.64
N GLY A 29 -30.49 -5.75 -1.26
CA GLY A 29 -30.01 -4.56 -1.95
C GLY A 29 -29.55 -3.43 -1.03
N MET A 30 -29.31 -3.69 0.26
CA MET A 30 -28.77 -2.67 1.17
C MET A 30 -27.44 -2.15 0.66
N ARG A 31 -27.36 -0.83 0.47
CA ARG A 31 -26.19 -0.20 -0.12
C ARG A 31 -25.01 -0.09 0.84
N LYS A 32 -25.27 0.12 2.13
CA LYS A 32 -24.24 0.30 3.15
C LYS A 32 -24.58 -0.51 4.40
N GLN A 33 -23.64 -1.29 4.89
CA GLN A 33 -23.75 -2.07 6.11
C GLN A 33 -22.46 -1.93 6.93
N THR A 34 -22.52 -2.10 8.24
CA THR A 34 -21.35 -2.09 9.13
C THR A 34 -21.22 -3.42 9.88
N LEU A 35 -20.07 -4.07 9.75
CA LEU A 35 -19.62 -5.14 10.63
C LEU A 35 -18.81 -4.54 11.79
N LEU A 36 -19.44 -4.42 12.96
CA LEU A 36 -18.78 -4.04 14.21
C LEU A 36 -18.10 -5.30 14.79
N GLY A 37 -16.87 -5.55 14.41
CA GLY A 37 -16.17 -6.77 14.82
C GLY A 37 -14.96 -6.47 15.69
N VAL A 38 -14.91 -6.99 16.90
CA VAL A 38 -13.78 -6.78 17.82
C VAL A 38 -12.48 -7.37 17.26
N THR A 39 -11.35 -6.88 17.73
CA THR A 39 -10.04 -7.40 17.34
C THR A 39 -9.94 -8.90 17.70
N GLY A 40 -9.52 -9.71 16.74
CA GLY A 40 -9.39 -11.18 16.94
C GLY A 40 -10.68 -11.99 16.83
N SER A 41 -11.82 -11.37 16.47
CA SER A 41 -13.09 -12.11 16.24
C SER A 41 -13.15 -12.86 14.90
N GLY A 42 -12.14 -12.71 14.04
CA GLY A 42 -12.07 -13.37 12.73
C GLY A 42 -12.88 -12.65 11.64
N LYS A 43 -12.88 -11.30 11.64
CA LYS A 43 -13.59 -10.48 10.64
C LYS A 43 -13.29 -10.89 9.19
N THR A 44 -11.99 -11.13 8.86
CA THR A 44 -11.56 -11.56 7.51
C THR A 44 -12.23 -12.87 7.11
N PHE A 45 -12.31 -13.84 8.03
CA PHE A 45 -12.97 -15.12 7.79
C PHE A 45 -14.51 -14.97 7.61
N THR A 46 -15.13 -14.09 8.38
CA THR A 46 -16.55 -13.71 8.20
C THR A 46 -16.77 -13.14 6.80
N MET A 47 -15.93 -12.18 6.38
CA MET A 47 -16.04 -11.59 5.04
C MET A 47 -15.74 -12.60 3.92
N ALA A 48 -14.81 -13.54 4.11
CA ALA A 48 -14.57 -14.61 3.16
C ALA A 48 -15.82 -15.49 2.96
N ASN A 49 -16.53 -15.84 4.03
CA ASN A 49 -17.79 -16.57 3.94
C ASN A 49 -18.89 -15.75 3.26
N VAL A 50 -18.96 -14.44 3.50
CA VAL A 50 -19.90 -13.54 2.80
C VAL A 50 -19.60 -13.55 1.30
N ILE A 51 -18.33 -13.36 0.89
CA ILE A 51 -17.91 -13.37 -0.52
C ILE A 51 -18.30 -14.70 -1.21
N GLU A 52 -18.05 -15.83 -0.54
CA GLU A 52 -18.42 -17.14 -1.10
C GLU A 52 -19.93 -17.26 -1.30
N ARG A 53 -20.75 -16.74 -0.39
CA ARG A 53 -22.22 -16.84 -0.50
C ARG A 53 -22.77 -15.91 -1.57
N VAL A 54 -22.29 -14.66 -1.65
CA VAL A 54 -22.84 -13.67 -2.58
C VAL A 54 -22.29 -13.80 -3.99
N GLN A 55 -21.13 -14.44 -4.19
CA GLN A 55 -20.51 -14.71 -5.50
C GLN A 55 -20.27 -13.47 -6.35
N MET A 56 -19.95 -12.31 -5.74
CA MET A 56 -19.69 -11.05 -6.43
C MET A 56 -18.19 -10.74 -6.49
N PRO A 57 -17.66 -10.20 -7.61
CA PRO A 57 -16.33 -9.63 -7.62
C PRO A 57 -16.17 -8.65 -6.45
N THR A 58 -15.05 -8.68 -5.77
CA THR A 58 -14.91 -7.96 -4.49
C THR A 58 -13.68 -7.07 -4.47
N LEU A 59 -13.88 -5.81 -4.09
CA LEU A 59 -12.84 -4.85 -3.78
C LEU A 59 -12.72 -4.72 -2.26
N VAL A 60 -11.53 -5.01 -1.72
CA VAL A 60 -11.20 -4.80 -0.31
C VAL A 60 -10.24 -3.61 -0.20
N ILE A 61 -10.61 -2.56 0.53
CA ILE A 61 -9.78 -1.36 0.69
C ILE A 61 -9.23 -1.31 2.12
N ALA A 62 -7.91 -1.17 2.24
CA ALA A 62 -7.20 -1.00 3.50
C ALA A 62 -6.42 0.33 3.51
N HIS A 63 -6.23 0.94 4.67
CA HIS A 63 -5.62 2.26 4.80
C HIS A 63 -4.11 2.29 4.53
N ASN A 64 -3.40 1.15 4.53
CA ASN A 64 -1.97 1.09 4.24
C ASN A 64 -1.56 -0.20 3.50
N LYS A 65 -0.33 -0.19 2.93
CA LYS A 65 0.21 -1.31 2.15
C LYS A 65 0.37 -2.59 2.97
N THR A 66 0.80 -2.48 4.22
CA THR A 66 1.09 -3.64 5.09
C THR A 66 -0.19 -4.40 5.45
N LEU A 67 -1.24 -3.68 5.84
CA LEU A 67 -2.53 -4.29 6.13
C LEU A 67 -3.16 -4.90 4.86
N ALA A 68 -3.06 -4.19 3.73
CA ALA A 68 -3.52 -4.74 2.45
C ALA A 68 -2.78 -6.02 2.07
N ALA A 69 -1.47 -6.11 2.29
CA ALA A 69 -0.68 -7.32 2.05
C ALA A 69 -1.10 -8.47 2.96
N GLN A 70 -1.30 -8.20 4.26
CA GLN A 70 -1.78 -9.20 5.21
C GLN A 70 -3.15 -9.75 4.78
N LEU A 71 -4.11 -8.87 4.47
CA LEU A 71 -5.46 -9.28 4.03
C LEU A 71 -5.41 -10.07 2.72
N CYS A 72 -4.57 -9.66 1.77
CA CYS A 72 -4.39 -10.36 0.50
C CYS A 72 -3.91 -11.81 0.74
N ASN A 73 -2.94 -12.00 1.62
CA ASN A 73 -2.45 -13.34 1.97
C ASN A 73 -3.52 -14.17 2.68
N GLU A 74 -4.27 -13.59 3.63
CA GLU A 74 -5.37 -14.26 4.29
C GLU A 74 -6.45 -14.69 3.28
N PHE A 75 -6.83 -13.82 2.33
CA PHE A 75 -7.79 -14.19 1.27
C PHE A 75 -7.23 -15.23 0.29
N ARG A 76 -5.94 -15.22 -0.04
CA ARG A 76 -5.30 -16.26 -0.86
C ARG A 76 -5.33 -17.63 -0.20
N GLU A 77 -5.16 -17.67 1.13
CA GLU A 77 -5.29 -18.92 1.89
C GLU A 77 -6.74 -19.44 1.86
N PHE A 78 -7.72 -18.53 1.93
CA PHE A 78 -9.14 -18.89 1.86
C PHE A 78 -9.63 -19.23 0.46
N PHE A 79 -9.07 -18.61 -0.57
CA PHE A 79 -9.49 -18.76 -1.98
C PHE A 79 -8.34 -19.17 -2.91
N PRO A 80 -7.70 -20.33 -2.68
CA PRO A 80 -6.49 -20.74 -3.43
C PRO A 80 -6.76 -21.03 -4.90
N GLU A 81 -8.02 -21.23 -5.34
CA GLU A 81 -8.41 -21.49 -6.72
C GLU A 81 -8.94 -20.25 -7.46
N ASN A 82 -9.14 -19.14 -6.74
CA ASN A 82 -9.70 -17.90 -7.26
C ASN A 82 -8.61 -16.82 -7.46
N ALA A 83 -8.92 -15.77 -8.20
CA ALA A 83 -7.99 -14.67 -8.38
C ALA A 83 -8.03 -13.74 -7.15
N VAL A 84 -6.97 -13.73 -6.36
CA VAL A 84 -6.78 -12.81 -5.23
C VAL A 84 -5.56 -11.96 -5.50
N GLU A 85 -5.79 -10.69 -5.83
CA GLU A 85 -4.78 -9.80 -6.35
C GLU A 85 -4.52 -8.61 -5.42
N TYR A 86 -3.31 -8.01 -5.53
CA TYR A 86 -2.83 -6.97 -4.66
C TYR A 86 -2.59 -5.66 -5.42
N PHE A 87 -3.34 -4.59 -5.06
CA PHE A 87 -3.30 -3.30 -5.73
C PHE A 87 -2.93 -2.16 -4.77
N VAL A 88 -1.66 -1.78 -4.75
CA VAL A 88 -1.17 -0.67 -3.92
C VAL A 88 -0.34 0.31 -4.74
N SER A 89 0.09 1.40 -4.14
CA SER A 89 1.03 2.33 -4.79
C SER A 89 2.33 1.62 -5.13
N TYR A 90 2.75 1.69 -6.39
CA TYR A 90 3.96 1.02 -6.90
C TYR A 90 5.26 1.81 -6.64
N TYR A 91 5.18 2.92 -5.92
CA TYR A 91 6.36 3.68 -5.52
C TYR A 91 6.95 3.16 -4.21
N ASP A 92 8.24 2.81 -4.20
CA ASP A 92 9.01 2.58 -2.97
C ASP A 92 9.35 3.91 -2.29
N TYR A 93 9.70 4.90 -3.11
CA TYR A 93 9.88 6.29 -2.70
C TYR A 93 9.05 7.18 -3.64
N TYR A 94 8.38 8.17 -3.09
CA TYR A 94 7.59 9.13 -3.86
C TYR A 94 7.66 10.52 -3.23
N GLN A 95 8.30 11.44 -3.94
CA GLN A 95 8.26 12.87 -3.65
C GLN A 95 7.42 13.55 -4.74
N PRO A 96 6.23 14.04 -4.41
CA PRO A 96 5.42 14.75 -5.38
C PRO A 96 6.06 16.07 -5.78
N GLU A 97 5.88 16.45 -7.04
CA GLU A 97 6.21 17.79 -7.52
C GLU A 97 5.47 18.84 -6.67
N ALA A 98 6.19 19.82 -6.17
CA ALA A 98 5.62 20.89 -5.35
C ALA A 98 6.37 22.21 -5.55
N TYR A 99 5.69 23.32 -5.25
CA TYR A 99 6.32 24.62 -5.21
C TYR A 99 5.96 25.34 -3.91
N MET A 100 6.95 25.93 -3.27
CA MET A 100 6.82 26.70 -2.04
C MET A 100 7.04 28.20 -2.33
N PRO A 101 5.98 29.01 -2.51
CA PRO A 101 6.13 30.42 -2.89
C PRO A 101 6.93 31.25 -1.88
N GLY A 102 6.81 30.94 -0.59
CA GLY A 102 7.50 31.69 0.47
C GLY A 102 9.02 31.60 0.44
N SER A 103 9.58 30.54 -0.12
CA SER A 103 11.04 30.31 -0.27
C SER A 103 11.49 30.23 -1.73
N ASP A 104 10.59 30.47 -2.69
CA ASP A 104 10.82 30.28 -4.14
C ASP A 104 11.49 28.93 -4.46
N THR A 105 11.05 27.87 -3.76
CA THR A 105 11.64 26.53 -3.88
C THR A 105 10.75 25.61 -4.70
N TYR A 106 11.25 25.18 -5.84
CA TYR A 106 10.62 24.14 -6.64
C TYR A 106 11.19 22.77 -6.26
N ILE A 107 10.31 21.84 -5.94
CA ILE A 107 10.63 20.44 -5.64
C ILE A 107 10.23 19.62 -6.87
N GLU A 108 11.20 19.03 -7.52
CA GLU A 108 10.94 18.14 -8.66
C GLU A 108 10.32 16.83 -8.18
N LYS A 109 9.48 16.24 -9.06
CA LYS A 109 8.93 14.91 -8.81
C LYS A 109 10.05 13.88 -8.82
N GLU A 110 10.22 13.18 -7.71
CA GLU A 110 11.11 12.04 -7.60
C GLU A 110 10.31 10.78 -7.24
N ALA A 111 10.54 9.71 -7.98
CA ALA A 111 9.81 8.47 -7.76
C ALA A 111 10.67 7.25 -8.11
N GLN A 112 10.71 6.31 -7.19
CA GLN A 112 11.31 5.00 -7.42
C GLN A 112 10.21 3.97 -7.55
N VAL A 113 10.09 3.38 -8.75
CA VAL A 113 9.08 2.38 -9.08
C VAL A 113 9.56 1.00 -8.64
N ASN A 114 8.68 0.27 -7.96
CA ASN A 114 8.86 -1.15 -7.65
C ASN A 114 8.26 -1.99 -8.78
N GLU A 115 9.11 -2.64 -9.56
CA GLU A 115 8.70 -3.45 -10.71
C GLU A 115 7.78 -4.62 -10.32
N GLU A 116 7.92 -5.18 -9.11
CA GLU A 116 7.09 -6.30 -8.67
C GLU A 116 5.69 -5.83 -8.28
N ILE A 117 5.59 -4.68 -7.60
CA ILE A 117 4.27 -4.09 -7.30
C ILE A 117 3.58 -3.63 -8.59
N ASP A 118 4.32 -3.13 -9.57
CA ASP A 118 3.76 -2.76 -10.87
C ASP A 118 3.19 -3.98 -11.60
N ARG A 119 3.92 -5.11 -11.59
CA ARG A 119 3.44 -6.40 -12.08
C ARG A 119 2.10 -6.81 -11.43
N LEU A 120 2.01 -6.73 -10.11
CA LEU A 120 0.79 -7.07 -9.37
C LEU A 120 -0.39 -6.16 -9.73
N ARG A 121 -0.15 -4.88 -10.00
CA ARG A 121 -1.18 -3.94 -10.47
C ARG A 121 -1.70 -4.34 -11.85
N HIS A 122 -0.82 -4.74 -12.76
CA HIS A 122 -1.21 -5.28 -14.06
C HIS A 122 -2.01 -6.58 -13.94
N ALA A 123 -1.64 -7.47 -13.02
CA ALA A 123 -2.41 -8.68 -12.73
C ALA A 123 -3.84 -8.35 -12.27
N CYS A 124 -4.04 -7.31 -11.45
CA CYS A 124 -5.38 -6.86 -11.02
C CYS A 124 -6.27 -6.47 -12.19
N THR A 125 -5.79 -5.59 -13.08
CA THR A 125 -6.59 -5.12 -14.24
C THR A 125 -6.92 -6.25 -15.21
N GLN A 126 -5.98 -7.15 -15.42
CA GLN A 126 -6.21 -8.34 -16.24
C GLN A 126 -7.22 -9.31 -15.62
N ALA A 127 -7.09 -9.61 -14.34
CA ALA A 127 -8.03 -10.48 -13.65
C ALA A 127 -9.46 -9.95 -13.79
N LEU A 128 -9.67 -8.63 -13.62
CA LEU A 128 -10.99 -8.00 -13.79
C LEU A 128 -11.54 -8.10 -15.22
N LEU A 129 -10.68 -8.06 -16.25
CA LEU A 129 -11.10 -8.16 -17.65
C LEU A 129 -11.32 -9.61 -18.11
N SER A 130 -10.71 -10.60 -17.42
CA SER A 130 -10.73 -12.00 -17.86
C SER A 130 -11.53 -12.94 -16.96
N ARG A 131 -11.84 -12.56 -15.70
CA ARG A 131 -12.45 -13.43 -14.70
C ARG A 131 -13.56 -12.72 -13.92
N ARG A 132 -14.44 -13.50 -13.29
CA ARG A 132 -15.51 -13.01 -12.41
C ARG A 132 -15.24 -13.29 -10.94
N ASP A 133 -14.45 -14.28 -10.64
CA ASP A 133 -14.10 -14.74 -9.30
C ASP A 133 -12.83 -14.02 -8.81
N VAL A 134 -12.92 -12.69 -8.76
CA VAL A 134 -11.79 -11.80 -8.47
C VAL A 134 -11.98 -11.07 -7.14
N ILE A 135 -10.99 -11.17 -6.27
CA ILE A 135 -10.85 -10.36 -5.06
C ILE A 135 -9.62 -9.47 -5.25
N ILE A 136 -9.80 -8.16 -5.21
CA ILE A 136 -8.67 -7.22 -5.21
C ILE A 136 -8.56 -6.59 -3.84
N VAL A 137 -7.41 -6.76 -3.21
CA VAL A 137 -7.07 -6.08 -1.96
C VAL A 137 -6.21 -4.87 -2.29
N ALA A 138 -6.76 -3.69 -2.06
CA ALA A 138 -6.18 -2.43 -2.46
C ALA A 138 -5.86 -1.52 -1.27
N SER A 139 -4.89 -0.63 -1.44
CA SER A 139 -4.77 0.56 -0.60
C SER A 139 -5.63 1.70 -1.19
N VAL A 140 -5.62 2.87 -0.54
CA VAL A 140 -6.28 4.07 -1.06
C VAL A 140 -5.82 4.46 -2.47
N SER A 141 -4.73 3.86 -2.99
CA SER A 141 -4.31 4.04 -4.38
C SER A 141 -5.36 3.61 -5.42
N ALA A 142 -6.38 2.85 -5.02
CA ALA A 142 -7.51 2.46 -5.89
C ALA A 142 -8.31 3.65 -6.43
N ILE A 143 -8.31 4.81 -5.75
CA ILE A 143 -9.03 6.01 -6.18
C ILE A 143 -8.21 6.94 -7.09
N TYR A 144 -6.98 6.56 -7.45
CA TYR A 144 -6.11 7.33 -8.35
C TYR A 144 -6.24 6.88 -9.80
N GLY A 145 -5.91 7.79 -10.72
CA GLY A 145 -5.98 7.54 -12.16
C GLY A 145 -5.16 6.34 -12.62
N LEU A 146 -5.76 5.49 -13.44
CA LEU A 146 -5.18 4.25 -13.97
C LEU A 146 -5.20 4.19 -15.51
N GLY A 147 -6.11 4.89 -16.15
CA GLY A 147 -6.38 4.83 -17.59
C GLY A 147 -7.72 4.18 -17.92
N SER A 148 -8.22 4.41 -19.12
CA SER A 148 -9.54 3.93 -19.54
C SER A 148 -9.56 2.40 -19.72
N PRO A 149 -10.47 1.65 -19.03
CA PRO A 149 -10.62 0.23 -19.24
C PRO A 149 -11.03 -0.13 -20.67
N LYS A 150 -11.85 0.70 -21.32
CA LYS A 150 -12.29 0.50 -22.71
C LYS A 150 -11.14 0.59 -23.71
N GLU A 151 -10.25 1.58 -23.56
CA GLU A 151 -9.09 1.73 -24.45
C GLU A 151 -8.06 0.63 -24.18
N TYR A 152 -7.90 0.21 -22.92
CA TYR A 152 -7.02 -0.88 -22.55
C TYR A 152 -7.49 -2.23 -23.14
N GLU A 153 -8.78 -2.53 -23.09
CA GLU A 153 -9.38 -3.76 -23.65
C GLU A 153 -9.26 -3.84 -25.17
N LYS A 154 -9.48 -2.73 -25.90
CA LYS A 154 -9.43 -2.70 -27.37
C LYS A 154 -8.12 -3.17 -27.98
N ILE A 155 -7.03 -3.05 -27.24
CA ILE A 155 -5.68 -3.38 -27.73
C ILE A 155 -5.14 -4.69 -27.16
N VAL A 156 -5.93 -5.43 -26.39
CA VAL A 156 -5.59 -6.78 -25.93
C VAL A 156 -5.44 -7.70 -27.15
N LEU A 157 -4.38 -8.47 -27.16
CA LEU A 157 -4.07 -9.41 -28.24
C LEU A 157 -4.36 -10.84 -27.78
N HIS A 158 -5.29 -11.51 -28.47
CA HIS A 158 -5.58 -12.92 -28.26
C HIS A 158 -5.01 -13.72 -29.41
N LEU A 159 -4.12 -14.66 -29.13
CA LEU A 159 -3.45 -15.52 -30.11
C LEU A 159 -3.81 -16.98 -29.88
N ARG A 160 -4.16 -17.70 -30.92
CA ARG A 160 -4.55 -19.12 -30.88
C ARG A 160 -3.67 -19.97 -31.78
N ARG A 161 -3.38 -21.18 -31.36
CA ARG A 161 -2.72 -22.16 -32.17
C ARG A 161 -3.55 -22.46 -33.42
N GLY A 162 -2.88 -22.52 -34.58
CA GLY A 162 -3.53 -22.74 -35.89
C GLY A 162 -4.07 -21.48 -36.55
N GLU A 163 -4.03 -20.32 -35.87
CA GLU A 163 -4.47 -19.04 -36.42
C GLU A 163 -3.46 -18.51 -37.44
N GLU A 164 -3.95 -18.03 -38.60
CA GLU A 164 -3.13 -17.29 -39.56
C GLU A 164 -2.72 -15.94 -38.97
N LEU A 165 -1.44 -15.62 -39.05
CA LEU A 165 -0.92 -14.39 -38.44
C LEU A 165 0.04 -13.67 -39.39
N ASP A 166 -0.28 -12.41 -39.69
CA ASP A 166 0.70 -11.48 -40.27
C ASP A 166 1.71 -11.02 -39.22
N ARG A 167 2.96 -11.45 -39.38
CA ARG A 167 4.09 -11.15 -38.52
C ARG A 167 4.34 -9.63 -38.38
N ARG A 168 4.10 -8.87 -39.45
CA ARG A 168 4.29 -7.43 -39.44
C ARG A 168 3.21 -6.76 -38.60
N ALA A 169 1.95 -7.13 -38.84
CA ALA A 169 0.84 -6.63 -38.05
C ALA A 169 0.98 -6.94 -36.56
N MET A 170 1.45 -8.15 -36.21
CA MET A 170 1.74 -8.52 -34.82
C MET A 170 2.84 -7.63 -34.20
N LEU A 171 3.93 -7.36 -34.92
CA LEU A 171 4.99 -6.50 -34.43
C LEU A 171 4.48 -5.06 -34.18
N GLU A 172 3.70 -4.52 -35.14
CA GLU A 172 3.10 -3.21 -35.02
C GLU A 172 2.14 -3.14 -33.81
N GLN A 173 1.35 -4.20 -33.59
CA GLN A 173 0.44 -4.29 -32.45
C GLN A 173 1.20 -4.41 -31.11
N LEU A 174 2.25 -5.23 -31.00
CA LEU A 174 3.07 -5.29 -29.79
C LEU A 174 3.70 -3.93 -29.44
N VAL A 175 4.17 -3.19 -30.44
CA VAL A 175 4.68 -1.82 -30.22
C VAL A 175 3.55 -0.87 -29.80
N ALA A 176 2.37 -0.94 -30.41
CA ALA A 176 1.19 -0.18 -29.98
C ALA A 176 0.77 -0.50 -28.55
N MET A 177 0.93 -1.76 -28.13
CA MET A 177 0.75 -2.24 -26.75
C MET A 177 1.87 -1.80 -25.79
N GLN A 178 2.84 -1.01 -26.25
CA GLN A 178 3.98 -0.52 -25.48
C GLN A 178 4.98 -1.60 -25.04
N PHE A 179 5.05 -2.72 -25.77
CA PHE A 179 6.14 -3.69 -25.60
C PHE A 179 7.41 -3.20 -26.26
N GLU A 180 8.54 -3.39 -25.60
CA GLU A 180 9.86 -3.02 -26.09
C GLU A 180 10.52 -4.18 -26.86
N ARG A 181 10.97 -3.94 -28.09
CA ARG A 181 11.76 -4.93 -28.82
C ARG A 181 13.18 -4.98 -28.29
N THR A 182 13.66 -6.18 -27.97
CA THR A 182 15.04 -6.37 -27.50
C THR A 182 15.73 -7.48 -28.29
N ASN A 183 17.06 -7.39 -28.43
CA ASN A 183 17.90 -8.46 -28.95
C ASN A 183 18.74 -9.10 -27.82
N SER A 184 18.69 -8.55 -26.61
CA SER A 184 19.42 -8.99 -25.43
C SER A 184 18.53 -9.82 -24.49
N GLU A 185 18.65 -9.60 -23.21
CA GLU A 185 17.82 -10.23 -22.18
C GLU A 185 16.37 -9.72 -22.22
N LEU A 186 15.41 -10.64 -22.11
CA LEU A 186 14.00 -10.30 -22.01
C LEU A 186 13.70 -9.76 -20.61
N LYS A 187 13.11 -8.58 -20.60
CA LYS A 187 12.52 -7.94 -19.41
C LYS A 187 11.00 -7.96 -19.51
N ARG A 188 10.30 -7.74 -18.41
CA ARG A 188 8.83 -7.60 -18.42
C ARG A 188 8.42 -6.48 -19.37
N GLY A 189 7.39 -6.71 -20.19
CA GLY A 189 6.96 -5.79 -21.23
C GLY A 189 7.91 -5.73 -22.43
N SER A 190 8.74 -6.75 -22.66
CA SER A 190 9.60 -6.83 -23.84
C SER A 190 9.37 -8.08 -24.64
N PHE A 191 9.73 -8.03 -25.92
CA PHE A 191 9.70 -9.17 -26.82
C PHE A 191 10.96 -9.24 -27.69
N ARG A 192 11.26 -10.42 -28.16
CA ARG A 192 12.31 -10.64 -29.16
C ARG A 192 11.90 -11.63 -30.22
N LEU A 193 12.51 -11.51 -31.39
CA LEU A 193 12.26 -12.37 -32.54
C LEU A 193 13.57 -13.01 -33.01
N ARG A 194 13.57 -14.34 -33.14
CA ARG A 194 14.68 -15.11 -33.66
C ARG A 194 14.16 -16.11 -34.70
N GLY A 195 14.34 -15.80 -35.98
CA GLY A 195 13.79 -16.60 -37.07
C GLY A 195 12.25 -16.65 -37.05
N GLN A 196 11.69 -17.81 -36.80
CA GLN A 196 10.22 -18.00 -36.66
C GLN A 196 9.75 -17.98 -35.20
N VAL A 197 10.63 -17.81 -34.24
CA VAL A 197 10.31 -17.86 -32.81
C VAL A 197 10.17 -16.46 -32.25
N PHE A 198 8.99 -16.17 -31.74
CA PHE A 198 8.69 -14.99 -30.91
C PHE A 198 8.77 -15.39 -29.44
N GLU A 199 9.52 -14.64 -28.67
CA GLU A 199 9.53 -14.75 -27.21
C GLU A 199 9.04 -13.44 -26.61
N ILE A 200 7.99 -13.52 -25.82
CA ILE A 200 7.31 -12.35 -25.23
C ILE A 200 7.25 -12.56 -23.72
N MET A 201 7.74 -11.57 -22.96
CA MET A 201 7.62 -11.56 -21.52
C MET A 201 6.54 -10.57 -21.11
N PRO A 202 5.36 -11.04 -20.65
CA PRO A 202 4.27 -10.18 -20.25
C PRO A 202 4.62 -9.36 -18.98
N VAL A 203 3.84 -8.32 -18.70
CA VAL A 203 4.08 -7.46 -17.54
C VAL A 203 3.54 -8.03 -16.23
N ASN A 204 2.50 -8.85 -16.31
CA ASN A 204 1.71 -9.38 -15.19
C ASN A 204 2.21 -10.70 -14.62
N GLU A 205 3.00 -11.44 -15.39
CA GLU A 205 3.46 -12.79 -15.05
C GLU A 205 4.97 -12.90 -15.15
N ASP A 206 5.55 -13.82 -14.39
CA ASP A 206 7.00 -14.08 -14.40
C ASP A 206 7.35 -15.30 -15.27
N VAL A 207 6.87 -15.25 -16.53
CA VAL A 207 7.01 -16.29 -17.53
C VAL A 207 7.36 -15.70 -18.89
N ILE A 208 7.75 -16.55 -19.82
CA ILE A 208 7.95 -16.19 -21.22
C ILE A 208 7.00 -17.02 -22.06
N TYR A 209 6.21 -16.36 -22.89
CA TYR A 209 5.48 -17.00 -23.97
C TYR A 209 6.39 -17.13 -25.18
N ARG A 210 6.59 -18.36 -25.61
CA ARG A 210 7.34 -18.70 -26.83
C ARG A 210 6.35 -19.18 -27.88
N LEU A 211 6.27 -18.42 -28.97
CA LEU A 211 5.39 -18.73 -30.10
C LEU A 211 6.24 -19.08 -31.31
N GLU A 212 5.93 -20.18 -31.95
CA GLU A 212 6.52 -20.56 -33.23
C GLU A 212 5.53 -20.19 -34.35
N ILE A 213 5.94 -19.25 -35.22
CA ILE A 213 5.07 -18.59 -36.19
C ILE A 213 5.66 -18.73 -37.58
N GLY A 214 5.00 -19.57 -38.43
CA GLY A 214 5.20 -19.61 -39.87
C GLY A 214 4.22 -18.68 -40.58
N THR A 215 3.33 -19.25 -41.40
CA THR A 215 2.10 -18.61 -41.89
C THR A 215 0.98 -18.66 -40.86
N GLN A 216 1.07 -19.63 -39.96
CA GLN A 216 0.17 -19.85 -38.83
C GLN A 216 1.00 -20.01 -37.55
N ILE A 217 0.34 -19.85 -36.40
CA ILE A 217 0.91 -20.15 -35.09
C ILE A 217 0.93 -21.68 -34.92
N THR A 218 2.11 -22.29 -35.03
CA THR A 218 2.25 -23.76 -34.92
C THR A 218 2.32 -24.22 -33.49
N ARG A 219 2.88 -23.40 -32.59
CA ARG A 219 3.12 -23.76 -31.20
C ARG A 219 3.08 -22.57 -30.28
N ILE A 220 2.49 -22.74 -29.09
CA ILE A 220 2.49 -21.76 -27.98
C ILE A 220 3.01 -22.49 -26.74
N GLU A 221 4.15 -22.05 -26.21
CA GLU A 221 4.80 -22.63 -25.03
C GLU A 221 4.89 -21.60 -23.90
N LEU A 222 4.60 -22.05 -22.70
CA LEU A 222 4.89 -21.32 -21.46
C LEU A 222 6.27 -21.76 -20.95
N VAL A 223 7.21 -20.82 -20.88
CA VAL A 223 8.61 -21.08 -20.56
C VAL A 223 8.98 -20.38 -19.24
N ASP A 224 9.71 -21.08 -18.39
CA ASP A 224 10.26 -20.48 -17.17
C ASP A 224 11.30 -19.42 -17.51
N ARG A 225 11.19 -18.26 -16.88
CA ARG A 225 12.06 -17.10 -17.14
C ARG A 225 13.54 -17.40 -16.87
N ILE A 226 13.84 -18.12 -15.78
CA ILE A 226 15.21 -18.34 -15.28
C ILE A 226 15.80 -19.59 -15.94
N THR A 227 15.12 -20.72 -15.78
CA THR A 227 15.62 -22.04 -16.24
C THR A 227 15.46 -22.25 -17.74
N ARG A 228 14.60 -21.47 -18.40
CA ARG A 228 14.23 -21.61 -19.83
C ARG A 228 13.59 -22.95 -20.17
N ILE A 229 13.14 -23.71 -19.18
CA ILE A 229 12.43 -24.97 -19.35
C ILE A 229 10.98 -24.69 -19.74
N VAL A 230 10.45 -25.43 -20.71
CA VAL A 230 9.03 -25.40 -21.08
C VAL A 230 8.22 -25.98 -19.92
N LYS A 231 7.34 -25.17 -19.33
CA LYS A 231 6.42 -25.62 -18.27
C LYS A 231 5.23 -26.37 -18.82
N ARG A 232 4.67 -25.87 -19.92
CA ARG A 232 3.53 -26.49 -20.63
C ARG A 232 3.35 -25.88 -22.01
N GLU A 233 2.68 -26.61 -22.90
CA GLU A 233 2.09 -26.08 -24.12
C GLU A 233 0.69 -25.55 -23.84
N GLN A 234 0.25 -24.55 -24.63
CA GLN A 234 -1.07 -23.93 -24.52
C GLN A 234 -1.72 -23.83 -25.90
N GLU A 235 -3.05 -23.83 -25.94
CA GLU A 235 -3.81 -23.66 -27.18
C GLU A 235 -3.99 -22.18 -27.52
N ASP A 236 -3.97 -21.28 -26.50
CA ASP A 236 -4.12 -19.85 -26.68
C ASP A 236 -3.35 -19.04 -25.64
N VAL A 237 -3.14 -17.76 -25.93
CA VAL A 237 -2.55 -16.78 -25.01
C VAL A 237 -3.19 -15.42 -25.18
N TRP A 238 -3.45 -14.77 -24.05
CA TRP A 238 -3.90 -13.41 -23.97
C TRP A 238 -2.74 -12.51 -23.56
N LEU A 239 -2.40 -11.54 -24.41
CA LEU A 239 -1.37 -10.54 -24.13
C LEU A 239 -2.05 -9.21 -23.88
N PHE A 240 -1.69 -8.60 -22.77
CA PHE A 240 -2.22 -7.31 -22.34
C PHE A 240 -1.15 -6.23 -22.50
N PRO A 241 -1.55 -4.94 -22.65
CA PRO A 241 -0.61 -3.85 -22.80
C PRO A 241 0.44 -3.79 -21.69
N ALA A 242 1.67 -3.43 -22.08
CA ALA A 242 2.78 -3.30 -21.15
C ALA A 242 2.68 -2.09 -20.21
N LYS A 243 1.74 -1.17 -20.47
CA LYS A 243 1.43 -0.02 -19.60
C LYS A 243 -0.08 0.16 -19.48
N HIS A 244 -0.54 0.60 -18.31
CA HIS A 244 -1.97 0.90 -18.11
C HIS A 244 -2.45 2.07 -18.96
N TYR A 245 -1.59 3.04 -19.22
CA TYR A 245 -1.92 4.24 -19.97
C TYR A 245 -1.49 4.09 -21.42
N VAL A 246 -2.43 3.70 -22.27
CA VAL A 246 -2.21 3.54 -23.71
C VAL A 246 -3.10 4.49 -24.46
N VAL A 247 -2.55 5.17 -25.47
CA VAL A 247 -3.22 6.18 -26.26
C VAL A 247 -3.00 5.89 -27.74
N SER A 248 -4.07 5.83 -28.52
CA SER A 248 -3.98 5.68 -29.98
C SER A 248 -3.36 6.93 -30.63
N ASP A 249 -2.70 6.78 -31.79
CA ASP A 249 -2.08 7.91 -32.50
C ASP A 249 -3.07 9.04 -32.78
N ALA A 250 -4.29 8.71 -33.20
CA ALA A 250 -5.34 9.68 -33.45
C ALA A 250 -5.78 10.42 -32.17
N ALA A 251 -5.81 9.75 -31.03
CA ALA A 251 -6.11 10.38 -29.74
C ALA A 251 -4.94 11.26 -29.28
N ARG A 252 -3.70 10.87 -29.55
CA ARG A 252 -2.49 11.63 -29.23
C ARG A 252 -2.45 12.95 -30.01
N GLU A 253 -2.76 12.94 -31.29
CA GLU A 253 -2.80 14.18 -32.10
C GLU A 253 -3.90 15.13 -31.62
N ARG A 254 -5.09 14.63 -31.33
CA ARG A 254 -6.14 15.45 -30.72
C ARG A 254 -5.72 16.04 -29.37
N ALA A 255 -5.03 15.27 -28.54
CA ALA A 255 -4.50 15.75 -27.27
C ALA A 255 -3.51 16.88 -27.46
N PHE A 256 -2.59 16.77 -28.42
CA PHE A 256 -1.63 17.83 -28.74
C PHE A 256 -2.30 19.15 -29.15
N MET A 257 -3.34 19.09 -29.96
CA MET A 257 -4.10 20.29 -30.34
C MET A 257 -4.76 20.93 -29.09
N ARG A 258 -5.39 20.13 -28.22
CA ARG A 258 -6.02 20.60 -26.99
C ARG A 258 -5.03 21.20 -26.01
N ILE A 259 -3.86 20.55 -25.82
CA ILE A 259 -2.76 21.06 -24.96
C ILE A 259 -2.25 22.42 -25.48
N LYS A 260 -2.06 22.56 -26.79
CA LYS A 260 -1.63 23.84 -27.40
C LYS A 260 -2.66 24.94 -27.24
N SER A 261 -3.97 24.61 -27.38
CA SER A 261 -5.06 25.57 -27.16
C SER A 261 -5.07 26.06 -25.71
N GLU A 262 -5.03 25.13 -24.75
CA GLU A 262 -5.01 25.46 -23.32
C GLU A 262 -3.75 26.30 -22.96
N LEU A 263 -2.58 25.95 -23.54
CA LEU A 263 -1.37 26.73 -23.35
C LEU A 263 -1.54 28.16 -23.83
N THR A 264 -2.11 28.37 -25.04
CA THR A 264 -2.34 29.70 -25.60
C THR A 264 -3.25 30.53 -24.71
N GLU A 265 -4.33 29.94 -24.20
CA GLU A 265 -5.28 30.61 -23.29
C GLU A 265 -4.60 31.00 -21.98
N GLN A 266 -3.82 30.09 -21.39
CA GLN A 266 -3.13 30.31 -20.12
C GLN A 266 -2.00 31.36 -20.26
N LEU A 267 -1.25 31.34 -21.35
CA LEU A 267 -0.22 32.35 -21.63
C LEU A 267 -0.84 33.75 -21.81
N ALA A 268 -1.94 33.87 -22.54
CA ALA A 268 -2.65 35.13 -22.68
C ALA A 268 -3.22 35.63 -21.34
N MET A 269 -3.58 34.74 -20.42
CA MET A 269 -3.98 35.11 -19.06
C MET A 269 -2.80 35.65 -18.26
N PHE A 270 -1.65 35.01 -18.28
CA PHE A 270 -0.43 35.46 -17.57
C PHE A 270 0.07 36.81 -18.13
N GLU A 271 0.03 36.98 -19.44
CA GLU A 271 0.40 38.26 -20.08
C GLU A 271 -0.49 39.41 -19.59
N ARG A 272 -1.82 39.22 -19.58
CA ARG A 272 -2.76 40.21 -19.05
C ARG A 272 -2.56 40.53 -17.57
N GLN A 273 -2.05 39.58 -16.79
CA GLN A 273 -1.75 39.73 -15.37
C GLN A 273 -0.35 40.28 -15.10
N GLY A 274 0.47 40.50 -16.13
CA GLY A 274 1.87 40.92 -15.99
C GLY A 274 2.81 39.88 -15.39
N LYS A 275 2.41 38.60 -15.39
CA LYS A 275 3.18 37.47 -14.84
C LYS A 275 4.17 36.94 -15.86
N VAL A 276 5.23 37.70 -16.11
CA VAL A 276 6.23 37.41 -17.16
C VAL A 276 7.01 36.11 -16.86
N LEU A 277 7.37 35.90 -15.61
CA LEU A 277 8.14 34.70 -15.19
C LEU A 277 7.33 33.42 -15.37
N GLU A 278 6.09 33.42 -14.93
CA GLU A 278 5.16 32.31 -15.06
C GLU A 278 4.85 32.00 -16.52
N TYR A 279 4.70 33.03 -17.34
CA TYR A 279 4.51 32.92 -18.78
C TYR A 279 5.67 32.17 -19.45
N GLU A 280 6.93 32.63 -19.26
CA GLU A 280 8.10 32.00 -19.87
C GLU A 280 8.35 30.60 -19.33
N ARG A 281 8.13 30.37 -18.03
CA ARG A 281 8.28 29.05 -17.38
C ARG A 281 7.31 28.05 -17.99
N LEU A 282 6.03 28.38 -18.07
CA LEU A 282 5.01 27.49 -18.60
C LEU A 282 5.24 27.21 -20.09
N LYS A 283 5.53 28.24 -20.90
CA LYS A 283 5.79 28.11 -22.33
C LYS A 283 6.93 27.13 -22.63
N ARG A 284 8.07 27.29 -21.95
CA ARG A 284 9.23 26.43 -22.12
C ARG A 284 8.96 25.00 -21.66
N ARG A 285 8.29 24.85 -20.53
CA ARG A 285 7.98 23.51 -19.97
C ARG A 285 7.07 22.73 -20.90
N VAL A 286 5.96 23.30 -21.34
CA VAL A 286 4.99 22.60 -22.20
C VAL A 286 5.58 22.32 -23.59
N ALA A 287 6.37 23.24 -24.16
CA ALA A 287 7.07 23.01 -25.43
C ALA A 287 8.03 21.80 -25.33
N TYR A 288 8.81 21.73 -24.26
CA TYR A 288 9.71 20.61 -23.99
C TYR A 288 8.93 19.30 -23.80
N ASP A 289 7.88 19.30 -22.98
CA ASP A 289 7.06 18.11 -22.71
C ASP A 289 6.42 17.56 -24.00
N LEU A 290 5.87 18.44 -24.86
CA LEU A 290 5.28 18.04 -26.15
C LEU A 290 6.33 17.45 -27.12
N GLU A 291 7.53 18.01 -27.16
CA GLU A 291 8.63 17.49 -28.00
C GLU A 291 9.05 16.09 -27.52
N MET A 292 9.17 15.89 -26.19
CA MET A 292 9.48 14.60 -25.60
C MET A 292 8.39 13.55 -25.91
N ILE A 293 7.11 13.91 -25.75
CA ILE A 293 6.00 12.99 -26.02
C ILE A 293 5.96 12.64 -27.52
N LYS A 294 6.24 13.60 -28.41
CA LYS A 294 6.25 13.38 -29.85
C LYS A 294 7.36 12.42 -30.29
N ASN A 295 8.58 12.59 -29.77
CA ASN A 295 9.77 11.87 -30.25
C ASN A 295 10.00 10.55 -29.49
N ILE A 296 9.65 10.48 -28.20
CA ILE A 296 9.95 9.35 -27.30
C ILE A 296 8.64 8.67 -26.85
N GLY A 297 7.48 9.33 -27.00
CA GLY A 297 6.19 8.84 -26.52
C GLY A 297 5.94 9.10 -25.03
N TYR A 298 6.86 9.75 -24.32
CA TYR A 298 6.82 9.98 -22.87
C TYR A 298 7.50 11.28 -22.46
N CYS A 299 7.02 11.91 -21.41
CA CYS A 299 7.74 12.97 -20.68
C CYS A 299 7.58 12.80 -19.17
N ASN A 300 8.47 13.39 -18.39
CA ASN A 300 8.33 13.39 -16.93
C ASN A 300 7.12 14.21 -16.49
N GLY A 301 6.14 13.56 -15.86
CA GLY A 301 4.88 14.19 -15.48
C GLY A 301 3.80 14.15 -16.58
N ILE A 302 3.88 13.20 -17.53
CA ILE A 302 2.88 13.01 -18.61
C ILE A 302 1.45 12.86 -18.06
N GLU A 303 1.29 12.34 -16.86
CA GLU A 303 0.02 12.21 -16.17
C GLU A 303 -0.72 13.55 -15.97
N ASN A 304 0.00 14.69 -15.95
CA ASN A 304 -0.62 16.01 -15.85
C ASN A 304 -1.40 16.42 -17.11
N TYR A 305 -1.19 15.70 -18.21
CA TYR A 305 -1.89 15.87 -19.48
C TYR A 305 -2.99 14.81 -19.70
N SER A 306 -3.25 13.92 -18.72
CA SER A 306 -4.17 12.77 -18.83
C SER A 306 -5.56 13.17 -19.31
N ARG A 307 -6.11 14.31 -18.85
CA ARG A 307 -7.39 14.84 -19.31
C ARG A 307 -7.48 14.95 -20.82
N HIS A 308 -6.43 15.47 -21.46
CA HIS A 308 -6.40 15.67 -22.91
C HIS A 308 -6.29 14.34 -23.67
N PHE A 309 -5.46 13.42 -23.17
CA PHE A 309 -5.26 12.11 -23.79
C PHE A 309 -6.51 11.23 -23.67
N GLU A 310 -7.21 11.30 -22.55
CA GLU A 310 -8.46 10.56 -22.31
C GLU A 310 -9.69 11.26 -22.90
N GLY A 311 -9.54 12.49 -23.39
CA GLY A 311 -10.63 13.26 -23.97
C GLY A 311 -11.67 13.75 -22.98
N ARG A 312 -11.34 13.77 -21.68
CA ARG A 312 -12.24 14.20 -20.59
C ARG A 312 -12.50 15.70 -20.61
N GLY A 313 -13.66 16.10 -20.12
CA GLY A 313 -14.01 17.49 -19.83
C GLY A 313 -13.27 18.05 -18.62
N VAL A 314 -13.39 19.38 -18.43
CA VAL A 314 -12.82 20.06 -17.26
C VAL A 314 -13.54 19.60 -16.00
N GLY A 315 -12.79 19.17 -14.99
CA GLY A 315 -13.33 18.70 -13.72
C GLY A 315 -13.84 17.26 -13.72
N GLU A 316 -13.91 16.58 -14.88
CA GLU A 316 -14.26 15.16 -14.93
C GLU A 316 -13.22 14.30 -14.21
N PRO A 317 -13.68 13.34 -13.37
CA PRO A 317 -12.79 12.45 -12.65
C PRO A 317 -12.02 11.52 -13.58
N PRO A 318 -10.78 11.11 -13.23
CA PRO A 318 -10.03 10.13 -13.99
C PRO A 318 -10.65 8.73 -13.89
N PHE A 319 -10.32 7.88 -14.86
CA PHE A 319 -10.59 6.44 -14.74
C PHE A 319 -9.68 5.81 -13.68
N THR A 320 -10.27 5.02 -12.81
CA THR A 320 -9.62 4.40 -11.66
C THR A 320 -9.82 2.88 -11.66
N LEU A 321 -9.31 2.17 -10.65
CA LEU A 321 -9.57 0.74 -10.49
C LEU A 321 -11.07 0.41 -10.39
N LEU A 322 -11.86 1.32 -9.81
CA LEU A 322 -13.33 1.17 -9.69
C LEU A 322 -14.02 1.09 -11.06
N ASP A 323 -13.50 1.81 -12.05
CA ASP A 323 -14.05 1.79 -13.40
C ASP A 323 -13.78 0.45 -14.11
N TYR A 324 -12.72 -0.27 -13.75
CA TYR A 324 -12.47 -1.64 -14.24
C TYR A 324 -13.47 -2.63 -13.67
N PHE A 325 -13.85 -2.50 -12.40
CA PHE A 325 -14.93 -3.30 -11.79
C PHE A 325 -16.28 -3.03 -12.48
N GLY A 326 -16.63 -1.76 -12.70
CA GLY A 326 -17.85 -1.36 -13.38
C GLY A 326 -17.91 -1.83 -14.84
N HIS A 327 -16.78 -1.79 -15.56
CA HIS A 327 -16.67 -2.26 -16.94
C HIS A 327 -16.87 -3.78 -17.04
N SER A 328 -16.24 -4.55 -16.18
CA SER A 328 -16.41 -5.99 -16.05
C SER A 328 -17.88 -6.39 -15.81
N ALA A 329 -18.61 -5.66 -14.99
CA ALA A 329 -20.03 -5.88 -14.75
C ALA A 329 -20.89 -5.60 -16.00
N GLY A 330 -20.57 -4.57 -16.80
CA GLY A 330 -21.28 -4.20 -18.02
C GLY A 330 -21.15 -5.22 -19.16
N VAL A 331 -19.97 -5.77 -19.37
CA VAL A 331 -19.71 -6.85 -20.37
C VAL A 331 -20.52 -8.09 -20.01
N ILE A 332 -20.61 -8.44 -18.76
CA ILE A 332 -21.40 -9.56 -18.23
C ILE A 332 -22.89 -9.41 -18.55
N ALA A 333 -23.44 -8.20 -18.39
CA ALA A 333 -24.85 -7.94 -18.69
C ALA A 333 -25.17 -8.03 -20.19
N SER A 334 -24.20 -7.71 -21.06
CA SER A 334 -24.36 -7.81 -22.52
C SER A 334 -24.30 -9.27 -23.02
N GLU A 335 -23.39 -10.08 -22.48
CA GLU A 335 -23.29 -11.51 -22.84
C GLU A 335 -24.51 -12.31 -22.36
N ALA A 336 -25.05 -12.01 -21.18
CA ALA A 336 -26.28 -12.65 -20.69
C ALA A 336 -27.51 -12.33 -21.56
N LYS A 337 -27.53 -11.19 -22.28
CA LYS A 337 -28.58 -10.83 -23.23
C LYS A 337 -28.40 -11.47 -24.61
N GLN A 338 -27.19 -11.92 -24.97
CA GLN A 338 -26.88 -12.52 -26.27
C GLN A 338 -26.91 -14.06 -26.29
N SER A 339 -27.10 -14.73 -25.15
CA SER A 339 -27.31 -16.18 -25.14
C SER A 339 -28.64 -16.55 -25.77
N PRO A 340 -28.67 -17.42 -26.81
CA PRO A 340 -29.93 -17.84 -27.43
C PRO A 340 -30.81 -18.53 -26.40
N ARG A 341 -32.06 -18.08 -26.28
CA ARG A 341 -33.09 -18.74 -25.50
C ARG A 341 -33.30 -20.16 -26.02
N LEU A 342 -32.79 -21.15 -25.34
CA LEU A 342 -33.32 -22.52 -25.45
C LEU A 342 -34.71 -22.53 -24.81
N SER A 343 -35.70 -22.54 -25.68
CA SER A 343 -37.08 -22.78 -25.31
C SER A 343 -37.25 -24.23 -24.89
N THR A 344 -37.40 -24.48 -23.59
CA THR A 344 -38.15 -25.62 -23.10
C THR A 344 -38.91 -25.23 -21.85
N THR A 345 -40.17 -25.45 -21.94
CA THR A 345 -41.29 -25.44 -21.02
C THR A 345 -40.98 -25.84 -19.56
N GLU A 346 -41.72 -25.12 -18.69
CA GLU A 346 -42.07 -25.53 -17.30
C GLU A 346 -41.03 -25.32 -16.19
N ASN A 347 -41.08 -24.08 -15.63
CA ASN A 347 -41.30 -23.93 -14.18
C ASN A 347 -41.64 -22.46 -13.87
N LYS A 348 -42.93 -22.23 -13.65
CA LYS A 348 -43.44 -20.99 -13.10
C LYS A 348 -43.12 -20.95 -11.59
N GLY A 349 -42.39 -19.92 -11.19
CA GLY A 349 -42.22 -19.55 -9.79
C GLY A 349 -40.73 -19.48 -9.40
N ILE A 350 -40.21 -18.26 -9.25
CA ILE A 350 -38.90 -17.82 -8.75
C ILE A 350 -37.93 -17.35 -9.85
N ALA A 351 -38.40 -16.57 -10.82
CA ALA A 351 -37.50 -15.96 -11.79
C ALA A 351 -37.79 -14.48 -12.10
N THR A 352 -38.51 -13.76 -11.24
CA THR A 352 -38.96 -12.40 -11.59
C THR A 352 -38.35 -11.29 -10.73
N VAL A 353 -37.47 -11.59 -9.77
CA VAL A 353 -36.84 -10.57 -8.92
C VAL A 353 -35.36 -10.29 -9.31
N ALA A 354 -34.73 -11.18 -10.07
CA ALA A 354 -33.28 -11.09 -10.34
C ALA A 354 -32.87 -10.19 -11.54
N SER A 355 -33.80 -9.67 -12.33
CA SER A 355 -33.45 -8.94 -13.58
C SER A 355 -33.72 -7.43 -13.56
N GLY A 356 -34.35 -6.90 -12.53
CA GLY A 356 -34.69 -5.47 -12.41
C GLY A 356 -33.71 -4.65 -11.57
N ASP A 357 -33.16 -5.21 -10.49
CA ASP A 357 -32.41 -4.45 -9.49
C ASP A 357 -30.87 -4.58 -9.61
N LEU A 358 -30.35 -5.60 -10.28
CA LEU A 358 -28.92 -5.72 -10.57
C LEU A 358 -28.37 -4.62 -11.51
N ALA A 359 -29.24 -3.91 -12.22
CA ALA A 359 -28.86 -2.78 -13.06
C ALA A 359 -28.61 -1.47 -12.30
N MET A 360 -29.00 -1.41 -11.01
CA MET A 360 -28.85 -0.23 -10.14
C MET A 360 -27.66 -0.33 -9.18
N THR A 361 -27.01 -1.49 -9.04
CA THR A 361 -25.78 -1.67 -8.27
C THR A 361 -24.63 -1.90 -9.25
N ASN A 362 -23.47 -1.31 -8.99
CA ASN A 362 -22.28 -1.42 -9.85
C ASN A 362 -21.68 -2.86 -9.95
N GLY A 363 -22.46 -3.88 -9.61
CA GLY A 363 -22.18 -5.30 -9.85
C GLY A 363 -21.00 -5.91 -9.08
N PHE A 364 -20.44 -5.24 -8.07
CA PHE A 364 -19.37 -5.74 -7.21
C PHE A 364 -19.56 -5.34 -5.75
N LEU A 365 -18.94 -6.12 -4.85
CA LEU A 365 -18.94 -5.86 -3.41
C LEU A 365 -17.72 -5.03 -3.04
N THR A 366 -17.91 -3.99 -2.22
CA THR A 366 -16.83 -3.20 -1.64
C THR A 366 -16.74 -3.47 -0.14
N ILE A 367 -15.58 -3.87 0.34
CA ILE A 367 -15.28 -4.03 1.76
C ILE A 367 -14.26 -2.98 2.15
N ILE A 368 -14.59 -2.13 3.13
CA ILE A 368 -13.68 -1.10 3.64
C ILE A 368 -13.20 -1.54 5.01
N ASP A 369 -11.97 -2.08 5.05
CA ASP A 369 -11.39 -2.56 6.30
C ASP A 369 -10.80 -1.40 7.11
N GLU A 370 -10.88 -1.52 8.45
CA GLU A 370 -10.57 -0.46 9.41
C GLU A 370 -11.18 0.89 8.95
N SER A 371 -12.48 0.88 8.64
CA SER A 371 -13.20 1.96 7.97
C SER A 371 -13.10 3.30 8.69
N HIS A 372 -13.01 3.29 10.01
CA HIS A 372 -12.80 4.49 10.86
C HIS A 372 -11.50 5.24 10.55
N VAL A 373 -10.52 4.61 9.87
CA VAL A 373 -9.29 5.24 9.35
C VAL A 373 -9.36 5.40 7.84
N THR A 374 -9.82 4.36 7.13
CA THR A 374 -9.81 4.31 5.67
C THR A 374 -10.75 5.33 5.04
N VAL A 375 -11.96 5.53 5.57
CA VAL A 375 -12.93 6.52 5.06
C VAL A 375 -12.42 7.95 5.20
N PRO A 376 -11.94 8.42 6.37
CA PRO A 376 -11.32 9.75 6.49
C PRO A 376 -10.12 9.94 5.57
N GLN A 377 -9.33 8.90 5.33
CA GLN A 377 -8.18 8.96 4.42
C GLN A 377 -8.65 9.18 2.97
N ILE A 378 -9.65 8.42 2.49
CA ILE A 378 -10.23 8.61 1.15
C ILE A 378 -10.73 10.05 0.99
N ARG A 379 -11.44 10.60 1.98
CA ARG A 379 -11.94 11.98 1.98
C ARG A 379 -10.84 13.03 1.91
N GLY A 380 -9.73 12.80 2.61
CA GLY A 380 -8.63 13.77 2.70
C GLY A 380 -7.74 13.85 1.45
N MET A 381 -7.69 12.79 0.62
CA MET A 381 -6.74 12.70 -0.49
C MET A 381 -6.93 13.80 -1.54
N TYR A 382 -8.16 14.11 -1.92
CA TYR A 382 -8.46 15.11 -2.94
C TYR A 382 -7.97 16.51 -2.56
N ASN A 383 -8.26 16.96 -1.35
CA ASN A 383 -7.95 18.32 -0.92
C ASN A 383 -6.44 18.60 -0.86
N GLY A 384 -5.64 17.62 -0.38
CA GLY A 384 -4.20 17.74 -0.35
C GLY A 384 -3.57 17.82 -1.74
N ASP A 385 -4.02 16.97 -2.68
CA ASP A 385 -3.55 16.98 -4.06
C ASP A 385 -3.94 18.28 -4.78
N ARG A 386 -5.17 18.76 -4.57
CA ARG A 386 -5.71 19.98 -5.16
C ARG A 386 -4.91 21.21 -4.77
N ALA A 387 -4.67 21.42 -3.47
CA ALA A 387 -3.93 22.58 -2.97
C ALA A 387 -2.52 22.66 -3.58
N ARG A 388 -1.81 21.51 -3.65
CA ARG A 388 -0.50 21.41 -4.26
C ARG A 388 -0.51 21.78 -5.75
N LYS A 389 -1.48 21.28 -6.51
CA LYS A 389 -1.62 21.55 -7.95
C LYS A 389 -2.06 22.97 -8.26
N ASP A 390 -2.90 23.56 -7.44
CA ASP A 390 -3.29 24.95 -7.56
C ASP A 390 -2.05 25.85 -7.52
N THR A 391 -1.14 25.64 -6.55
CA THR A 391 0.12 26.38 -6.46
C THR A 391 1.00 26.20 -7.70
N LEU A 392 1.14 24.97 -8.23
CA LEU A 392 1.92 24.70 -9.44
C LEU A 392 1.34 25.40 -10.69
N VAL A 393 0.03 25.45 -10.82
CA VAL A 393 -0.65 26.11 -11.94
C VAL A 393 -0.56 27.63 -11.82
N GLU A 394 -0.78 28.20 -10.64
CA GLU A 394 -0.73 29.65 -10.37
C GLU A 394 0.64 30.26 -10.64
N HIS A 395 1.71 29.47 -10.42
CA HIS A 395 3.10 29.87 -10.62
C HIS A 395 3.74 29.37 -11.94
N GLY A 396 2.92 28.90 -12.89
CA GLY A 396 3.36 28.58 -14.26
C GLY A 396 4.21 27.30 -14.40
N PHE A 397 4.15 26.39 -13.44
CA PHE A 397 4.85 25.09 -13.56
C PHE A 397 4.02 24.06 -14.32
N ARG A 398 2.67 24.14 -14.26
CA ARG A 398 1.76 23.22 -14.94
C ARG A 398 0.56 23.94 -15.54
N LEU A 399 -0.01 23.32 -16.58
CA LEU A 399 -1.28 23.75 -17.17
C LEU A 399 -2.46 23.53 -16.22
N PRO A 400 -3.57 24.26 -16.33
CA PRO A 400 -4.78 24.04 -15.55
C PRO A 400 -5.29 22.60 -15.58
N SER A 401 -5.14 21.89 -16.70
CA SER A 401 -5.49 20.47 -16.85
C SER A 401 -4.78 19.52 -15.86
N ALA A 402 -3.65 19.92 -15.30
CA ALA A 402 -2.96 19.14 -14.26
C ALA A 402 -3.85 18.91 -13.02
N ARG A 403 -4.81 19.83 -12.76
CA ARG A 403 -5.78 19.70 -11.67
C ARG A 403 -6.72 18.52 -11.83
N ASP A 404 -6.92 18.04 -13.07
CA ASP A 404 -7.84 16.94 -13.41
C ASP A 404 -7.13 15.55 -13.36
N ASN A 405 -5.82 15.51 -13.19
CA ASN A 405 -5.08 14.31 -12.78
C ASN A 405 -5.07 14.22 -11.24
N ARG A 406 -6.12 13.73 -10.66
CA ARG A 406 -6.40 13.80 -9.23
C ARG A 406 -7.01 12.50 -8.70
N PRO A 407 -6.94 12.22 -7.40
CA PRO A 407 -7.78 11.19 -6.82
C PRO A 407 -9.26 11.56 -6.95
N LEU A 408 -10.12 10.57 -6.85
CA LEU A 408 -11.56 10.79 -6.77
C LEU A 408 -11.90 11.65 -5.56
N ARG A 409 -12.92 12.49 -5.72
CA ARG A 409 -13.63 13.07 -4.57
C ARG A 409 -14.38 11.96 -3.83
N TYR A 410 -14.71 12.20 -2.57
CA TYR A 410 -15.41 11.17 -1.81
C TYR A 410 -16.80 10.84 -2.40
N GLU A 411 -17.53 11.85 -2.88
CA GLU A 411 -18.82 11.69 -3.54
C GLU A 411 -18.70 10.85 -4.84
N GLU A 412 -17.66 11.14 -5.65
CA GLU A 412 -17.37 10.39 -6.88
C GLU A 412 -16.97 8.92 -6.57
N PHE A 413 -16.32 8.70 -5.44
CA PHE A 413 -16.02 7.35 -4.92
C PHE A 413 -17.32 6.64 -4.53
N GLU A 414 -18.21 7.29 -3.76
CA GLU A 414 -19.48 6.70 -3.33
C GLU A 414 -20.43 6.37 -4.49
N GLU A 415 -20.39 7.16 -5.57
CA GLU A 415 -21.17 6.89 -6.80
C GLU A 415 -20.67 5.65 -7.55
N ARG A 416 -19.35 5.36 -7.47
CA ARG A 416 -18.71 4.26 -8.22
C ARG A 416 -18.62 2.95 -7.48
N VAL A 417 -18.61 2.97 -6.14
CA VAL A 417 -18.65 1.73 -5.36
C VAL A 417 -20.03 1.09 -5.41
N GLY A 418 -20.04 -0.23 -5.38
CA GLY A 418 -21.27 -1.02 -5.27
C GLY A 418 -21.80 -1.06 -3.83
N GLN A 419 -22.40 -2.21 -3.47
CA GLN A 419 -22.79 -2.47 -2.09
C GLN A 419 -21.53 -2.48 -1.22
N THR A 420 -21.57 -1.76 -0.10
CA THR A 420 -20.40 -1.51 0.74
C THR A 420 -20.61 -2.08 2.15
N VAL A 421 -19.62 -2.85 2.61
CA VAL A 421 -19.52 -3.31 4.00
C VAL A 421 -18.35 -2.61 4.68
N TYR A 422 -18.65 -1.76 5.65
CA TYR A 422 -17.66 -1.17 6.54
C TYR A 422 -17.27 -2.19 7.60
N VAL A 423 -15.97 -2.42 7.77
CA VAL A 423 -15.44 -3.36 8.76
C VAL A 423 -14.61 -2.61 9.77
N SER A 424 -15.00 -2.61 11.03
CA SER A 424 -14.28 -1.90 12.09
C SER A 424 -14.54 -2.48 13.46
N ALA A 425 -13.56 -2.39 14.36
CA ALA A 425 -13.76 -2.64 15.79
C ALA A 425 -14.29 -1.40 16.54
N THR A 426 -14.17 -0.24 15.94
CA THR A 426 -14.52 1.07 16.48
C THR A 426 -15.06 1.97 15.36
N PRO A 427 -16.25 1.64 14.78
CA PRO A 427 -16.83 2.47 13.74
C PRO A 427 -17.11 3.88 14.27
N THR A 428 -16.98 4.89 13.42
CA THR A 428 -17.28 6.29 13.74
C THR A 428 -18.78 6.57 13.60
N GLU A 429 -19.20 7.75 14.00
CA GLU A 429 -20.59 8.21 13.82
C GLU A 429 -21.03 8.17 12.34
N TYR A 430 -20.07 8.37 11.42
CA TYR A 430 -20.35 8.31 10.00
C TYR A 430 -20.82 6.93 9.56
N GLU A 431 -20.05 5.87 9.84
CA GLU A 431 -20.42 4.50 9.45
C GLU A 431 -21.72 4.06 10.11
N LEU A 432 -21.91 4.44 11.41
CA LEU A 432 -23.11 4.09 12.16
C LEU A 432 -24.36 4.78 11.61
N LYS A 433 -24.25 6.03 11.15
CA LYS A 433 -25.35 6.82 10.62
C LYS A 433 -25.71 6.42 9.18
N GLU A 434 -24.71 6.16 8.35
CA GLU A 434 -24.89 5.84 6.94
C GLU A 434 -25.32 4.39 6.68
N SER A 435 -25.03 3.48 7.61
CA SER A 435 -25.37 2.07 7.44
C SER A 435 -26.84 1.78 7.68
N GLN A 436 -27.44 1.07 6.75
CA GLN A 436 -28.81 0.57 6.85
C GLN A 436 -28.92 -0.60 7.84
N GLN A 437 -27.79 -1.28 8.10
CA GLN A 437 -27.69 -2.37 9.07
C GLN A 437 -26.32 -2.33 9.76
N ILE A 438 -26.33 -2.59 11.08
CA ILE A 438 -25.13 -2.79 11.89
C ILE A 438 -25.17 -4.21 12.43
N VAL A 439 -24.12 -4.98 12.14
CA VAL A 439 -23.99 -6.36 12.60
C VAL A 439 -22.82 -6.43 13.60
N GLU A 440 -23.09 -6.86 14.82
CA GLU A 440 -22.08 -7.03 15.86
C GLU A 440 -21.43 -8.42 15.80
N GLN A 441 -20.11 -8.46 16.00
CA GLN A 441 -19.30 -9.67 16.14
C GLN A 441 -18.31 -9.49 17.30
N VAL A 442 -18.78 -9.73 18.51
CA VAL A 442 -18.06 -9.51 19.76
C VAL A 442 -17.35 -10.77 20.25
N VAL A 443 -17.98 -11.92 20.08
CA VAL A 443 -17.46 -13.19 20.57
C VAL A 443 -16.33 -13.70 19.68
N ARG A 444 -15.17 -13.97 20.30
CA ARG A 444 -14.03 -14.64 19.65
C ARG A 444 -14.17 -16.15 19.71
N PRO A 445 -14.10 -16.87 18.60
CA PRO A 445 -14.17 -18.34 18.59
C PRO A 445 -13.08 -19.01 19.44
N THR A 446 -11.95 -18.35 19.63
CA THR A 446 -10.82 -18.84 20.46
C THR A 446 -11.06 -18.77 21.95
N GLY A 447 -12.16 -18.16 22.37
CA GLY A 447 -12.47 -17.92 23.79
C GLY A 447 -11.64 -16.81 24.45
N LEU A 448 -10.71 -16.17 23.71
CA LEU A 448 -9.88 -15.09 24.23
C LEU A 448 -10.71 -13.90 24.70
N VAL A 449 -10.45 -13.46 25.91
CA VAL A 449 -11.18 -12.38 26.59
C VAL A 449 -10.46 -11.06 26.38
N ASP A 450 -11.19 -9.94 26.33
CA ASP A 450 -10.56 -8.63 26.33
C ASP A 450 -9.69 -8.45 27.60
N PRO A 451 -8.53 -7.78 27.51
CA PRO A 451 -7.60 -7.67 28.61
C PRO A 451 -8.18 -6.91 29.80
N GLU A 452 -7.69 -7.21 30.98
CA GLU A 452 -7.97 -6.41 32.16
C GLU A 452 -7.33 -5.03 32.01
N VAL A 453 -8.08 -3.97 32.31
CA VAL A 453 -7.60 -2.58 32.26
C VAL A 453 -7.40 -2.09 33.69
N VAL A 454 -6.18 -1.69 34.03
CA VAL A 454 -5.82 -1.15 35.34
C VAL A 454 -5.38 0.29 35.19
N VAL A 455 -5.93 1.19 36.02
CA VAL A 455 -5.49 2.60 36.07
C VAL A 455 -4.50 2.77 37.19
N ARG A 456 -3.38 3.45 36.91
CA ARG A 456 -2.31 3.74 37.87
C ARG A 456 -1.94 5.24 37.81
N PRO A 457 -1.55 5.88 38.94
CA PRO A 457 -1.17 7.28 38.96
C PRO A 457 0.15 7.51 38.21
N ILE A 458 0.30 8.71 37.65
CA ILE A 458 1.51 9.19 36.98
C ILE A 458 2.56 9.63 37.99
N SER A 459 2.16 10.37 39.02
CA SER A 459 3.05 11.05 39.94
C SER A 459 2.86 10.66 41.42
N LYS A 460 3.85 11.01 42.25
CA LYS A 460 3.89 10.71 43.69
C LYS A 460 2.99 11.56 44.57
N LYS A 461 2.11 12.42 44.03
CA LYS A 461 1.34 13.38 44.81
C LYS A 461 0.04 12.77 45.38
N HIS A 462 0.14 12.12 46.55
CA HIS A 462 -0.92 12.16 47.56
C HIS A 462 -0.30 12.19 48.96
N GLU A 463 -0.43 13.32 49.62
CA GLU A 463 0.21 13.68 50.91
C GLU A 463 -0.28 12.90 52.15
N ASN A 464 -1.14 11.89 52.02
CA ASN A 464 -1.81 11.26 53.15
C ASN A 464 -1.64 9.75 53.38
N MET A 465 -0.62 9.08 52.80
CA MET A 465 -0.33 7.69 53.14
C MET A 465 1.13 7.49 53.50
N LYS A 466 1.43 7.35 54.80
CA LYS A 466 2.77 7.17 55.36
C LYS A 466 3.42 5.79 55.14
N THR A 467 2.92 4.90 54.29
CA THR A 467 3.35 3.49 54.32
C THR A 467 3.53 2.74 52.98
N LEU A 468 3.52 3.40 51.82
CA LEU A 468 3.93 2.69 50.59
C LEU A 468 4.73 3.66 49.70
N LYS A 469 5.97 3.26 49.31
CA LYS A 469 6.74 3.92 48.26
C LYS A 469 5.88 4.00 46.99
N GLN A 470 5.24 5.13 46.73
CA GLN A 470 4.54 5.36 45.47
C GLN A 470 5.59 5.49 44.37
N LEU A 471 5.52 4.60 43.40
CA LEU A 471 6.37 4.59 42.24
C LEU A 471 5.84 5.58 41.21
N THR A 472 6.73 6.19 40.44
CA THR A 472 6.36 6.94 39.25
C THR A 472 5.86 5.99 38.16
N GLN A 473 5.14 6.50 37.15
CA GLN A 473 4.68 5.67 36.01
C GLN A 473 5.79 4.86 35.35
N VAL A 474 7.02 5.42 35.27
CA VAL A 474 8.18 4.72 34.66
C VAL A 474 8.73 3.65 35.59
N GLU A 475 8.79 3.88 36.90
CA GLU A 475 9.26 2.90 37.89
C GLU A 475 8.30 1.69 37.98
N ASP A 476 6.96 1.93 38.02
CA ASP A 476 5.95 0.85 38.00
C ASP A 476 5.99 0.10 36.67
N LEU A 477 6.16 0.80 35.56
CA LEU A 477 6.30 0.20 34.23
C LEU A 477 7.49 -0.77 34.15
N ILE A 478 8.66 -0.39 34.66
CA ILE A 478 9.85 -1.22 34.65
C ILE A 478 9.61 -2.53 35.40
N ILE A 479 9.02 -2.46 36.60
CA ILE A 479 8.71 -3.67 37.40
C ILE A 479 7.81 -4.61 36.58
N ARG A 480 6.77 -4.09 35.96
CA ARG A 480 5.85 -4.90 35.12
C ARG A 480 6.54 -5.48 33.89
N ILE A 481 7.41 -4.71 33.24
CA ILE A 481 8.21 -5.19 32.11
C ILE A 481 9.05 -6.38 32.55
N GLU A 482 9.79 -6.25 33.66
CA GLU A 482 10.64 -7.34 34.16
C GLU A 482 9.85 -8.61 34.49
N GLU A 483 8.64 -8.47 35.05
CA GLU A 483 7.75 -9.60 35.33
C GLU A 483 7.36 -10.33 34.04
N ARG A 484 6.96 -9.60 33.00
CA ARG A 484 6.53 -10.17 31.70
C ARG A 484 7.70 -10.78 30.93
N VAL A 485 8.84 -10.11 30.92
CA VAL A 485 10.05 -10.59 30.25
C VAL A 485 10.56 -11.91 30.88
N LYS A 486 10.48 -12.05 32.20
CA LYS A 486 10.79 -13.32 32.88
C LYS A 486 9.88 -14.48 32.44
N GLN A 487 8.66 -14.18 32.01
CA GLN A 487 7.72 -15.17 31.48
C GLN A 487 7.89 -15.41 29.97
N GLY A 488 8.84 -14.73 29.32
CA GLY A 488 9.07 -14.81 27.87
C GLY A 488 8.07 -14.02 27.03
N GLU A 489 7.25 -13.18 27.66
CA GLU A 489 6.23 -12.37 27.02
C GLU A 489 6.78 -11.01 26.55
N ARG A 490 6.02 -10.29 25.68
CA ARG A 490 6.41 -9.03 25.09
C ARG A 490 5.53 -7.88 25.61
N VAL A 491 6.11 -6.68 25.60
CA VAL A 491 5.46 -5.47 26.12
C VAL A 491 5.41 -4.38 25.07
N LEU A 492 4.25 -3.73 24.94
CA LEU A 492 4.08 -2.50 24.17
C LEU A 492 3.92 -1.31 25.10
N VAL A 493 4.61 -0.21 24.80
CA VAL A 493 4.50 1.05 25.54
C VAL A 493 4.15 2.18 24.59
N THR A 494 3.09 2.92 24.88
CA THR A 494 2.71 4.08 24.09
C THR A 494 3.02 5.39 24.79
N THR A 495 3.67 6.32 24.06
CA THR A 495 4.03 7.66 24.51
C THR A 495 3.28 8.71 23.70
N LEU A 496 3.36 9.99 24.10
CA LEU A 496 2.73 11.11 23.40
C LEU A 496 3.62 11.72 22.31
N THR A 497 4.95 11.66 22.47
CA THR A 497 5.89 12.29 21.56
C THR A 497 7.00 11.33 21.11
N LYS A 498 7.57 11.60 19.92
CA LYS A 498 8.72 10.86 19.39
C LYS A 498 9.90 10.88 20.35
N LYS A 499 10.25 12.08 20.84
CA LYS A 499 11.34 12.27 21.78
C LYS A 499 11.16 11.43 23.05
N MET A 500 9.94 11.42 23.61
CA MET A 500 9.66 10.59 24.79
C MET A 500 9.82 9.08 24.48
N ALA A 501 9.50 8.64 23.27
CA ALA A 501 9.71 7.23 22.88
C ALA A 501 11.21 6.89 22.79
N GLU A 502 12.00 7.78 22.23
CA GLU A 502 13.46 7.64 22.14
C GLU A 502 14.11 7.66 23.52
N ASP A 503 13.85 8.69 24.33
CA ASP A 503 14.40 8.88 25.68
C ASP A 503 14.04 7.70 26.61
N LEU A 504 12.79 7.23 26.57
CA LEU A 504 12.35 6.06 27.34
C LEU A 504 13.05 4.77 26.88
N THR A 505 13.24 4.62 25.59
CA THR A 505 13.95 3.43 25.05
C THR A 505 15.41 3.40 25.50
N GLU A 506 16.09 4.54 25.49
CA GLU A 506 17.47 4.65 26.00
C GLU A 506 17.53 4.33 27.50
N TYR A 507 16.61 4.90 28.27
CA TYR A 507 16.53 4.63 29.72
C TYR A 507 16.27 3.14 30.03
N LEU A 508 15.39 2.48 29.26
CA LEU A 508 15.16 1.03 29.40
C LEU A 508 16.42 0.21 29.07
N LYS A 509 17.17 0.61 28.05
CA LYS A 509 18.45 -0.04 27.69
C LYS A 509 19.50 0.11 28.77
N GLU A 510 19.60 1.28 29.42
CA GLU A 510 20.47 1.49 30.59
C GLU A 510 20.12 0.53 31.73
N LYS A 511 18.83 0.21 31.90
CA LYS A 511 18.34 -0.82 32.85
C LYS A 511 18.53 -2.25 32.35
N LYS A 512 19.24 -2.47 31.22
CA LYS A 512 19.49 -3.79 30.60
C LYS A 512 18.24 -4.48 30.04
N ILE A 513 17.19 -3.73 29.77
CA ILE A 513 15.98 -4.23 29.11
C ILE A 513 16.17 -4.06 27.58
N LYS A 514 15.91 -5.11 26.80
CA LYS A 514 16.00 -5.07 25.34
C LYS A 514 14.80 -4.30 24.77
N ALA A 515 14.94 -3.01 24.64
CA ALA A 515 13.89 -2.11 24.13
C ALA A 515 14.24 -1.58 22.74
N THR A 516 13.22 -1.41 21.90
CA THR A 516 13.27 -0.70 20.61
C THR A 516 12.15 0.33 20.54
N TYR A 517 12.30 1.32 19.66
CA TYR A 517 11.24 2.30 19.47
C TYR A 517 10.77 2.33 18.00
N ILE A 518 9.56 2.88 17.80
CA ILE A 518 8.97 3.07 16.48
C ILE A 518 8.16 4.38 16.44
N HIS A 519 8.36 5.19 15.39
CA HIS A 519 7.58 6.41 15.13
C HIS A 519 7.51 6.71 13.61
N SER A 520 6.90 7.83 13.21
CA SER A 520 6.61 8.15 11.81
C SER A 520 7.85 8.27 10.91
N ASP A 521 9.03 8.57 11.46
CA ASP A 521 10.26 8.81 10.68
C ASP A 521 11.01 7.51 10.33
N ILE A 522 10.58 6.38 10.90
CA ILE A 522 11.12 5.06 10.59
C ILE A 522 10.52 4.56 9.27
N LEU A 523 11.38 4.13 8.36
CA LEU A 523 10.99 3.62 7.05
C LEU A 523 10.13 2.36 7.16
N THR A 524 9.28 2.12 6.18
CA THR A 524 8.33 1.00 6.21
C THR A 524 9.01 -0.37 6.35
N LEU A 525 10.14 -0.60 5.67
CA LEU A 525 10.89 -1.85 5.76
C LEU A 525 11.53 -2.04 7.13
N GLU A 526 12.19 -1.01 7.65
CA GLU A 526 12.78 -1.03 8.99
C GLU A 526 11.71 -1.27 10.07
N ARG A 527 10.52 -0.71 9.90
CA ARG A 527 9.38 -0.93 10.79
C ARG A 527 8.98 -2.40 10.84
N ILE A 528 8.96 -3.09 9.70
CA ILE A 528 8.65 -4.52 9.62
C ILE A 528 9.73 -5.35 10.31
N GLU A 529 11.01 -4.98 10.15
CA GLU A 529 12.13 -5.64 10.85
C GLU A 529 12.02 -5.49 12.37
N ILE A 530 11.74 -4.27 12.87
CA ILE A 530 11.54 -4.00 14.30
C ILE A 530 10.41 -4.87 14.88
N ILE A 531 9.28 -4.97 14.17
CA ILE A 531 8.15 -5.79 14.60
C ILE A 531 8.49 -7.27 14.57
N THR A 532 9.18 -7.73 13.55
CA THR A 532 9.65 -9.10 13.44
C THR A 532 10.65 -9.44 14.56
N ASP A 533 11.55 -8.52 14.88
CA ASP A 533 12.52 -8.68 15.97
C ASP A 533 11.86 -8.74 17.37
N LEU A 534 10.78 -7.98 17.59
CA LEU A 534 9.97 -8.11 18.80
C LEU A 534 9.34 -9.50 18.88
N ARG A 535 8.72 -9.98 17.82
CA ARG A 535 8.07 -11.29 17.76
C ARG A 535 9.06 -12.44 17.93
N LEU A 536 10.26 -12.32 17.36
CA LEU A 536 11.35 -13.30 17.51
C LEU A 536 12.05 -13.24 18.88
N GLY A 537 11.74 -12.26 19.72
CA GLY A 537 12.36 -12.09 21.04
C GLY A 537 13.77 -11.50 21.04
N LYS A 538 14.17 -10.86 19.93
CA LYS A 538 15.41 -10.08 19.91
C LYS A 538 15.26 -8.77 20.68
N SER A 539 14.05 -8.21 20.74
CA SER A 539 13.63 -7.16 21.67
C SER A 539 12.46 -7.63 22.53
N ASP A 540 12.37 -7.14 23.76
CA ASP A 540 11.33 -7.51 24.72
C ASP A 540 10.25 -6.44 24.83
N VAL A 541 10.64 -5.17 24.57
CA VAL A 541 9.78 -4.01 24.69
C VAL A 541 9.81 -3.19 23.40
N LEU A 542 8.63 -2.81 22.92
CA LEU A 542 8.46 -1.86 21.83
C LEU A 542 7.80 -0.59 22.35
N VAL A 543 8.50 0.53 22.22
CA VAL A 543 8.01 1.86 22.61
C VAL A 543 7.61 2.66 21.38
N GLY A 544 6.48 3.37 21.41
CA GLY A 544 6.13 4.22 20.27
C GLY A 544 4.97 5.18 20.49
N VAL A 545 4.83 6.15 19.58
CA VAL A 545 3.85 7.22 19.70
C VAL A 545 2.46 6.78 19.22
N ASN A 546 2.39 6.09 18.11
CA ASN A 546 1.14 5.68 17.47
C ASN A 546 1.25 4.25 16.91
N LEU A 547 1.82 3.38 17.73
CA LEU A 547 2.19 2.02 17.37
C LEU A 547 1.06 1.20 16.73
N LEU A 548 -0.17 1.61 16.91
CA LEU A 548 -1.28 0.68 17.05
C LEU A 548 -2.37 0.87 16.02
N ARG A 549 -2.21 1.83 15.10
CA ARG A 549 -3.12 2.03 13.97
C ARG A 549 -2.89 1.03 12.83
N GLU A 550 -1.78 0.32 12.84
CA GLU A 550 -1.32 -0.47 11.69
C GLU A 550 -1.48 -1.97 11.93
N GLY A 551 -2.70 -2.50 11.97
CA GLY A 551 -3.02 -3.93 11.78
C GLY A 551 -2.10 -5.02 12.35
N LEU A 552 -1.29 -4.71 13.38
CA LEU A 552 -0.25 -5.60 13.89
C LEU A 552 -0.87 -6.77 14.66
N ASP A 553 -0.56 -7.97 14.23
CA ASP A 553 -0.95 -9.21 14.87
C ASP A 553 0.22 -9.78 15.67
N MET A 554 0.25 -9.50 16.97
CA MET A 554 1.34 -9.89 17.89
C MET A 554 0.78 -10.63 19.09
N PRO A 555 0.52 -11.94 18.96
CA PRO A 555 -0.01 -12.74 20.09
C PRO A 555 0.97 -12.89 21.25
N GLU A 556 2.25 -12.58 21.04
CA GLU A 556 3.30 -12.62 22.04
C GLU A 556 3.20 -11.47 23.07
N VAL A 557 2.42 -10.42 22.75
CA VAL A 557 2.23 -9.24 23.61
C VAL A 557 1.19 -9.53 24.69
N SER A 558 1.62 -9.51 25.94
CA SER A 558 0.76 -9.69 27.11
C SER A 558 0.51 -8.41 27.90
N LEU A 559 1.40 -7.41 27.80
CA LEU A 559 1.24 -6.13 28.48
C LEU A 559 1.23 -4.97 27.48
N VAL A 560 0.24 -4.11 27.63
CA VAL A 560 0.20 -2.81 26.95
C VAL A 560 0.16 -1.70 27.99
N ALA A 561 1.15 -0.83 27.98
CA ALA A 561 1.22 0.33 28.87
C ALA A 561 0.98 1.63 28.11
N ILE A 562 0.06 2.44 28.60
CA ILE A 562 -0.29 3.73 28.02
C ILE A 562 0.13 4.80 29.00
N LEU A 563 1.22 5.51 28.68
CA LEU A 563 1.72 6.61 29.50
C LEU A 563 0.88 7.88 29.25
N ASP A 564 0.71 8.71 30.28
CA ASP A 564 -0.03 9.96 30.22
C ASP A 564 -1.41 9.77 29.54
N ALA A 565 -2.17 8.80 30.02
CA ALA A 565 -3.46 8.44 29.41
C ALA A 565 -4.54 9.50 29.63
N ASP A 566 -4.38 10.40 30.61
CA ASP A 566 -5.24 11.53 30.94
C ASP A 566 -5.02 12.77 30.06
N LYS A 567 -3.99 12.79 29.21
CA LYS A 567 -3.75 13.89 28.27
C LYS A 567 -4.66 13.73 27.06
N GLU A 568 -5.90 14.24 27.17
CA GLU A 568 -6.89 14.16 26.09
C GLU A 568 -6.36 14.73 24.78
N GLY A 569 -6.69 14.05 23.69
CA GLY A 569 -6.30 14.39 22.33
C GLY A 569 -6.48 13.23 21.40
N PHE A 570 -6.09 13.41 20.14
CA PHE A 570 -6.25 12.41 19.09
C PHE A 570 -5.64 11.04 19.41
N LEU A 571 -4.51 10.99 20.15
CA LEU A 571 -3.82 9.77 20.55
C LEU A 571 -4.41 9.10 21.80
N ARG A 572 -5.28 9.78 22.51
CA ARG A 572 -5.95 9.33 23.74
C ARG A 572 -7.47 9.44 23.63
N SER A 573 -8.00 9.51 22.40
CA SER A 573 -9.44 9.40 22.16
C SER A 573 -9.94 8.00 22.51
N GLU A 574 -11.23 7.86 22.77
CA GLU A 574 -11.90 6.59 23.04
C GLU A 574 -11.50 5.49 22.02
N THR A 575 -11.60 5.81 20.72
CA THR A 575 -11.22 4.91 19.61
C THR A 575 -9.76 4.47 19.71
N ALA A 576 -8.84 5.43 19.95
CA ALA A 576 -7.42 5.14 20.07
C ALA A 576 -7.10 4.24 21.27
N LEU A 577 -7.77 4.48 22.41
CA LEU A 577 -7.63 3.66 23.62
C LEU A 577 -8.16 2.24 23.40
N ILE A 578 -9.39 2.07 22.87
CA ILE A 578 -9.97 0.74 22.59
C ILE A 578 -9.07 -0.07 21.65
N GLN A 579 -8.53 0.55 20.62
CA GLN A 579 -7.63 -0.13 19.69
C GLN A 579 -6.32 -0.56 20.31
N THR A 580 -5.75 0.32 21.16
CA THR A 580 -4.53 0.06 21.90
C THR A 580 -4.75 -1.08 22.91
N ILE A 581 -5.83 -1.04 23.66
CA ILE A 581 -6.28 -2.09 24.58
C ILE A 581 -6.41 -3.42 23.85
N GLY A 582 -7.02 -3.41 22.66
CA GLY A 582 -7.22 -4.59 21.83
C GLY A 582 -5.94 -5.31 21.37
N ARG A 583 -4.76 -4.69 21.49
CA ARG A 583 -3.48 -5.33 21.13
C ARG A 583 -3.09 -6.43 22.11
N ALA A 584 -3.45 -6.32 23.40
CA ALA A 584 -3.25 -7.37 24.39
C ALA A 584 -4.34 -8.46 24.37
N ALA A 585 -5.41 -8.31 23.60
CA ALA A 585 -6.55 -9.23 23.56
C ALA A 585 -6.27 -10.58 22.85
N ARG A 586 -5.06 -10.79 22.34
CA ARG A 586 -4.64 -12.05 21.68
C ARG A 586 -3.83 -12.98 22.57
N ASN A 587 -3.51 -12.52 23.77
CA ASN A 587 -2.79 -13.27 24.80
C ASN A 587 -3.73 -13.58 25.97
N VAL A 588 -3.69 -14.81 26.49
CA VAL A 588 -4.51 -15.21 27.65
C VAL A 588 -4.18 -14.35 28.89
N ASN A 589 -2.90 -13.97 29.04
CA ASN A 589 -2.41 -13.14 30.13
C ASN A 589 -2.47 -11.65 29.82
N GLY A 590 -3.30 -11.26 28.81
CA GLY A 590 -3.41 -9.87 28.35
C GLY A 590 -3.83 -8.90 29.44
N GLN A 591 -3.01 -7.87 29.71
CA GLN A 591 -3.28 -6.79 30.64
C GLN A 591 -2.94 -5.43 30.02
N VAL A 592 -3.71 -4.42 30.41
CA VAL A 592 -3.44 -3.04 30.00
C VAL A 592 -3.32 -2.14 31.24
N VAL A 593 -2.30 -1.30 31.24
CA VAL A 593 -2.11 -0.29 32.29
C VAL A 593 -2.24 1.10 31.68
N LEU A 594 -3.19 1.86 32.19
CA LEU A 594 -3.36 3.29 31.87
C LEU A 594 -2.74 4.09 33.00
N TYR A 595 -1.70 4.86 32.70
CA TYR A 595 -1.12 5.77 33.67
C TYR A 595 -1.80 7.13 33.56
N ALA A 596 -2.54 7.51 34.60
CA ALA A 596 -3.37 8.70 34.63
C ALA A 596 -3.55 9.18 36.07
N ASP A 597 -3.47 10.50 36.30
CA ASP A 597 -3.81 11.12 37.57
C ASP A 597 -5.31 11.49 37.63
N GLU A 598 -5.94 11.70 36.47
CA GLU A 598 -7.37 12.02 36.35
C GLU A 598 -8.06 11.05 35.39
N MET A 599 -9.32 10.69 35.67
CA MET A 599 -10.15 9.89 34.79
C MET A 599 -10.83 10.78 33.74
N THR A 600 -10.47 10.65 32.47
CA THR A 600 -11.10 11.40 31.38
C THR A 600 -12.33 10.69 30.83
N GLY A 601 -13.22 11.43 30.17
CA GLY A 601 -14.41 10.85 29.54
C GLY A 601 -14.07 9.80 28.48
N SER A 602 -12.98 9.98 27.74
CA SER A 602 -12.49 9.00 26.74
C SER A 602 -12.00 7.71 27.40
N MET A 603 -11.29 7.81 28.53
CA MET A 603 -10.87 6.63 29.31
C MET A 603 -12.06 5.87 29.87
N GLU A 604 -13.01 6.58 30.48
CA GLU A 604 -14.20 5.97 31.08
C GLU A 604 -14.99 5.15 30.04
N ARG A 605 -15.27 5.74 28.87
CA ARG A 605 -15.99 5.04 27.79
C ARG A 605 -15.20 3.85 27.26
N ALA A 606 -13.88 3.97 27.06
CA ALA A 606 -13.04 2.89 26.58
C ALA A 606 -12.98 1.70 27.58
N ILE A 607 -12.85 1.99 28.87
CA ILE A 607 -12.87 0.96 29.94
C ILE A 607 -14.23 0.28 29.98
N LYS A 608 -15.31 1.05 30.01
CA LYS A 608 -16.69 0.52 30.06
C LYS A 608 -17.00 -0.39 28.87
N GLU A 609 -16.59 0.00 27.67
CA GLU A 609 -16.81 -0.84 26.47
C GLU A 609 -15.94 -2.10 26.52
N THR A 610 -14.68 -2.02 26.96
CA THR A 610 -13.82 -3.19 27.14
C THR A 610 -14.40 -4.17 28.17
N GLU A 611 -14.92 -3.67 29.28
CA GLU A 611 -15.59 -4.48 30.29
C GLU A 611 -16.87 -5.13 29.77
N ARG A 612 -17.69 -4.40 28.98
CA ARG A 612 -18.89 -4.96 28.31
C ARG A 612 -18.50 -6.16 27.47
N ARG A 613 -17.51 -5.99 26.58
CA ARG A 613 -16.99 -7.04 25.69
C ARG A 613 -16.46 -8.23 26.48
N ARG A 614 -15.71 -7.95 27.54
CA ARG A 614 -15.16 -8.97 28.44
C ARG A 614 -16.27 -9.81 29.09
N LYS A 615 -17.33 -9.18 29.61
CA LYS A 615 -18.49 -9.87 30.22
C LYS A 615 -19.19 -10.77 29.21
N VAL A 616 -19.45 -10.30 27.99
CA VAL A 616 -20.09 -11.08 26.92
C VAL A 616 -19.24 -12.31 26.57
N GLN A 617 -17.92 -12.15 26.42
CA GLN A 617 -17.03 -13.26 26.09
C GLN A 617 -16.96 -14.30 27.21
N LEU A 618 -16.88 -13.86 28.47
CA LEU A 618 -16.83 -14.78 29.63
C LEU A 618 -18.15 -15.59 29.76
N ALA A 619 -19.29 -14.94 29.59
CA ALA A 619 -20.59 -15.62 29.60
C ALA A 619 -20.66 -16.66 28.47
N TYR A 620 -20.21 -16.34 27.28
CA TYR A 620 -20.18 -17.28 26.17
C TYR A 620 -19.25 -18.47 26.45
N ASN A 621 -18.03 -18.21 26.97
CA ASN A 621 -17.04 -19.25 27.30
C ASN A 621 -17.62 -20.21 28.34
N GLN A 622 -18.29 -19.68 29.38
CA GLN A 622 -18.92 -20.48 30.43
C GLN A 622 -20.08 -21.35 29.87
N ALA A 623 -20.93 -20.78 29.03
CA ALA A 623 -22.07 -21.50 28.43
C ALA A 623 -21.63 -22.66 27.51
N HIS A 624 -20.45 -22.52 26.85
CA HIS A 624 -19.94 -23.48 25.87
C HIS A 624 -18.73 -24.31 26.38
N GLY A 625 -18.32 -24.16 27.64
CA GLY A 625 -17.20 -24.89 28.23
C GLY A 625 -15.86 -24.58 27.53
N ILE A 626 -15.66 -23.36 26.99
CA ILE A 626 -14.46 -22.98 26.24
C ILE A 626 -13.37 -22.47 27.19
N THR A 627 -12.19 -23.08 27.12
CA THR A 627 -10.99 -22.58 27.79
C THR A 627 -10.19 -21.73 26.82
N PRO A 628 -9.95 -20.42 27.12
CA PRO A 628 -9.16 -19.55 26.26
C PRO A 628 -7.75 -20.08 26.00
N LYS A 629 -7.27 -19.97 24.76
CA LYS A 629 -5.89 -20.34 24.37
C LYS A 629 -5.28 -19.21 23.57
N THR A 630 -4.01 -18.89 23.89
CA THR A 630 -3.22 -17.92 23.11
C THR A 630 -3.08 -18.40 21.66
N ILE A 631 -3.22 -17.49 20.71
CA ILE A 631 -3.09 -17.80 19.29
C ILE A 631 -1.62 -17.98 18.95
N GLU A 632 -1.26 -19.12 18.37
CA GLU A 632 0.08 -19.32 17.80
C GLU A 632 0.03 -19.05 16.29
N LYS A 633 0.81 -18.08 15.83
CA LYS A 633 0.96 -17.77 14.40
C LYS A 633 2.41 -17.85 13.98
N THR A 634 2.68 -18.54 12.88
CA THR A 634 3.99 -18.57 12.25
C THR A 634 4.43 -17.14 11.90
N ILE A 635 5.66 -16.81 12.26
CA ILE A 635 6.26 -15.51 11.93
C ILE A 635 6.71 -15.58 10.47
N ARG A 636 5.95 -14.91 9.57
CA ARG A 636 6.27 -14.82 8.14
C ARG A 636 6.63 -13.37 7.81
N ASN A 637 7.58 -13.20 6.91
CA ASN A 637 7.87 -11.86 6.37
C ASN A 637 6.86 -11.57 5.25
N ILE A 638 5.87 -10.77 5.56
CA ILE A 638 4.72 -10.47 4.68
C ILE A 638 5.16 -9.89 3.33
N LEU A 639 6.27 -9.15 3.27
CA LEU A 639 6.75 -8.52 2.03
C LEU A 639 7.58 -9.46 1.16
N GLU A 640 8.27 -10.44 1.74
CA GLU A 640 9.04 -11.42 0.97
C GLU A 640 8.13 -12.30 0.12
N GLU A 641 6.92 -12.60 0.58
CA GLU A 641 5.93 -13.38 -0.18
C GLU A 641 5.45 -12.66 -1.46
N PHE A 642 5.56 -11.32 -1.52
CA PHE A 642 5.25 -10.52 -2.70
C PHE A 642 6.48 -10.19 -3.56
N GLY A 643 7.62 -10.87 -3.34
CA GLY A 643 8.86 -10.59 -4.08
C GLY A 643 9.49 -9.24 -3.76
N VAL A 644 8.95 -8.50 -2.78
CA VAL A 644 9.57 -7.30 -2.21
C VAL A 644 10.65 -7.80 -1.26
N SER A 645 11.74 -8.35 -1.82
CA SER A 645 12.91 -8.65 -1.01
C SER A 645 13.39 -7.34 -0.39
N SER A 646 13.55 -7.34 0.91
CA SER A 646 14.46 -6.43 1.56
C SER A 646 15.84 -6.67 0.93
N LYS A 647 16.13 -6.01 -0.20
CA LYS A 647 17.53 -5.75 -0.55
C LYS A 647 18.04 -5.12 0.73
N LYS A 648 18.88 -5.85 1.46
CA LYS A 648 19.68 -5.28 2.54
C LYS A 648 20.14 -3.94 1.98
N GLN A 649 19.56 -2.84 2.46
CA GLN A 649 20.20 -1.56 2.26
C GLN A 649 21.61 -1.83 2.76
N GLU A 650 22.55 -1.76 1.84
CA GLU A 650 23.95 -1.86 2.19
C GLU A 650 24.10 -0.98 3.41
N SER A 651 24.46 -1.59 4.53
CA SER A 651 24.66 -0.88 5.79
C SER A 651 25.58 0.29 5.50
N LYS A 652 25.49 1.38 6.25
CA LYS A 652 26.44 2.52 6.08
C LYS A 652 27.90 2.04 6.03
N GLU A 653 28.18 0.85 6.55
CA GLU A 653 29.47 0.17 6.48
C GLU A 653 29.78 -0.46 5.11
N SER A 654 28.78 -1.07 4.41
CA SER A 654 28.99 -1.59 3.05
C SER A 654 29.03 -0.48 2.01
N LYS A 655 28.31 0.64 2.20
CA LYS A 655 28.52 1.87 1.40
C LYS A 655 29.89 2.48 1.65
N LYS A 656 30.44 2.36 2.87
CA LYS A 656 31.78 2.79 3.19
C LYS A 656 32.84 1.88 2.56
N GLN A 657 32.60 0.56 2.52
CA GLN A 657 33.48 -0.41 1.86
C GLN A 657 33.43 -0.31 0.32
N ASN A 658 32.26 -0.12 -0.29
CA ASN A 658 32.17 0.09 -1.75
C ASN A 658 32.74 1.45 -2.18
N ARG A 659 32.57 2.52 -1.38
CA ARG A 659 33.24 3.82 -1.64
C ARG A 659 34.75 3.71 -1.49
N SER A 660 35.23 2.95 -0.51
CA SER A 660 36.66 2.67 -0.36
C SER A 660 37.23 1.89 -1.55
N GLY A 661 36.48 0.95 -2.12
CA GLY A 661 36.86 0.21 -3.33
C GLY A 661 36.90 1.05 -4.60
N VAL A 662 35.97 1.99 -4.78
CA VAL A 662 35.98 2.92 -5.91
C VAL A 662 37.15 3.92 -5.80
N LEU A 663 37.40 4.41 -4.58
CA LEU A 663 38.54 5.26 -4.29
C LEU A 663 39.91 4.55 -4.55
N GLU A 664 39.95 3.23 -4.23
CA GLU A 664 41.13 2.39 -4.54
C GLU A 664 41.32 2.17 -6.05
N LEU A 665 40.23 2.00 -6.80
CA LEU A 665 40.27 1.91 -8.27
C LEU A 665 40.71 3.22 -8.92
N ASP A 666 40.24 4.36 -8.44
CA ASP A 666 40.66 5.68 -8.91
C ASP A 666 42.16 5.95 -8.60
N MET A 667 42.63 5.44 -7.46
CA MET A 667 44.05 5.56 -7.06
C MET A 667 44.97 4.59 -7.78
N LEU A 668 44.51 3.44 -8.27
CA LEU A 668 45.30 2.49 -9.05
C LEU A 668 45.65 3.03 -10.46
N GLY A 669 44.88 4.00 -10.93
CA GLY A 669 45.14 4.70 -12.23
C GLY A 669 45.95 5.98 -12.13
N ASP A 670 46.20 6.53 -10.93
CA ASP A 670 46.88 7.84 -10.76
C ASP A 670 48.24 7.68 -10.04
N ALA A 671 49.29 7.85 -10.75
CA ALA A 671 50.67 7.70 -10.27
C ALA A 671 51.19 8.92 -9.45
N ARG A 672 50.37 9.95 -9.24
CA ARG A 672 50.76 11.18 -8.52
C ARG A 672 50.80 10.98 -7.00
N PRO A 673 51.58 11.76 -6.25
CA PRO A 673 51.63 11.72 -4.79
C PRO A 673 50.27 12.11 -4.16
N LEU A 674 49.87 11.43 -3.09
CA LEU A 674 48.60 11.68 -2.36
C LEU A 674 48.29 13.17 -2.05
N PRO A 675 49.29 14.01 -1.65
CA PRO A 675 49.05 15.43 -1.42
C PRO A 675 48.57 16.22 -2.67
N GLU A 676 49.05 15.82 -3.87
CA GLU A 676 48.66 16.44 -5.13
C GLU A 676 47.23 16.03 -5.51
N ILE A 677 46.87 14.77 -5.33
CA ILE A 677 45.54 14.26 -5.56
C ILE A 677 44.52 14.97 -4.63
N ILE A 678 44.88 15.17 -3.36
CA ILE A 678 44.05 15.92 -2.41
C ILE A 678 43.82 17.36 -2.89
N LYS A 679 44.86 18.03 -3.36
CA LYS A 679 44.80 19.42 -3.85
C LYS A 679 43.90 19.54 -5.09
N ASP A 680 43.99 18.57 -5.98
CA ASP A 680 43.16 18.50 -7.19
C ASP A 680 41.69 18.29 -6.88
N LYS A 681 41.38 17.33 -5.98
CA LYS A 681 40.01 17.10 -5.49
C LYS A 681 39.45 18.28 -4.69
N GLU A 682 40.28 19.04 -3.98
CA GLU A 682 39.87 20.30 -3.33
C GLU A 682 39.48 21.38 -4.34
N MET A 683 40.18 21.45 -5.46
CA MET A 683 39.86 22.38 -6.54
C MET A 683 38.53 21.98 -7.19
N GLN A 684 38.36 20.71 -7.54
CA GLN A 684 37.11 20.16 -8.10
C GLN A 684 35.91 20.38 -7.13
N MET A 685 36.11 20.17 -5.83
CA MET A 685 35.09 20.45 -4.82
C MET A 685 34.65 21.92 -4.80
N ARG A 686 35.60 22.83 -4.92
CA ARG A 686 35.32 24.28 -4.98
C ARG A 686 34.60 24.67 -6.27
N GLU A 687 34.96 24.07 -7.39
CA GLU A 687 34.29 24.28 -8.68
C GLU A 687 32.88 23.75 -8.66
N ALA A 688 32.66 22.53 -8.15
CA ALA A 688 31.31 21.95 -7.95
C ALA A 688 30.44 22.82 -7.03
N ALA A 689 31.02 23.33 -5.93
CA ALA A 689 30.32 24.25 -5.05
C ALA A 689 29.97 25.60 -5.72
N LYS A 690 30.83 26.14 -6.59
CA LYS A 690 30.52 27.34 -7.38
C LYS A 690 29.48 27.07 -8.46
N GLY A 691 29.48 25.86 -9.03
CA GLY A 691 28.48 25.38 -10.00
C GLY A 691 27.14 25.00 -9.37
N LEU A 692 26.96 25.13 -8.02
CA LEU A 692 25.81 24.75 -7.26
C LEU A 692 25.53 23.22 -7.26
N GLU A 693 26.53 22.43 -7.62
CA GLU A 693 26.48 20.95 -7.57
C GLU A 693 26.82 20.43 -6.17
N PHE A 694 25.95 20.71 -5.20
CA PHE A 694 26.21 20.45 -3.78
C PHE A 694 26.40 18.99 -3.44
N GLU A 695 25.78 18.05 -4.17
CA GLU A 695 25.97 16.61 -3.97
C GLU A 695 27.36 16.17 -4.39
N LEU A 696 27.85 16.62 -5.55
CA LEU A 696 29.20 16.35 -6.02
C LEU A 696 30.25 16.99 -5.08
N ALA A 697 30.02 18.23 -4.64
CA ALA A 697 30.87 18.90 -3.66
C ALA A 697 30.91 18.14 -2.32
N ALA A 698 29.80 17.57 -1.86
CA ALA A 698 29.76 16.75 -0.64
C ALA A 698 30.50 15.42 -0.79
N ILE A 699 30.40 14.75 -1.94
CA ILE A 699 31.13 13.52 -2.26
C ILE A 699 32.66 13.80 -2.25
N LEU A 700 33.09 14.81 -2.96
CA LEU A 700 34.50 15.21 -3.04
C LEU A 700 35.07 15.61 -1.67
N ARG A 701 34.29 16.30 -0.83
CA ARG A 701 34.68 16.62 0.55
C ARG A 701 34.92 15.37 1.39
N ASP A 702 34.04 14.37 1.29
CA ASP A 702 34.15 13.14 2.05
C ASP A 702 35.35 12.30 1.57
N GLU A 703 35.65 12.29 0.27
CA GLU A 703 36.85 11.66 -0.31
C GLU A 703 38.13 12.34 0.16
N ILE A 704 38.17 13.67 0.15
CA ILE A 704 39.31 14.45 0.67
C ILE A 704 39.61 14.13 2.12
N ARG A 705 38.53 14.01 2.92
CA ARG A 705 38.64 13.65 4.35
C ARG A 705 39.24 12.26 4.54
N GLU A 706 38.86 11.29 3.73
CA GLU A 706 39.38 9.92 3.78
C GLU A 706 40.84 9.87 3.32
N LEU A 707 41.23 10.58 2.25
CA LEU A 707 42.60 10.68 1.77
C LEU A 707 43.53 11.35 2.80
N ARG A 708 43.06 12.40 3.49
CA ARG A 708 43.79 13.04 4.60
C ARG A 708 44.02 12.11 5.78
N ALA A 709 43.02 11.29 6.12
CA ALA A 709 43.14 10.28 7.21
C ALA A 709 44.22 9.23 6.85
N ARG A 710 44.29 8.80 5.59
CA ARG A 710 45.32 7.85 5.11
C ARG A 710 46.73 8.47 5.16
N VAL A 711 46.88 9.72 4.79
CA VAL A 711 48.17 10.46 4.93
C VAL A 711 48.58 10.52 6.40
N ALA A 712 47.68 10.85 7.30
CA ALA A 712 47.94 10.90 8.76
C ALA A 712 48.32 9.56 9.34
N THR A 713 47.76 8.46 8.79
CA THR A 713 48.09 7.08 9.23
C THR A 713 49.47 6.61 8.71
N SER A 714 49.87 7.03 7.50
CA SER A 714 51.15 6.69 6.93
C SER A 714 52.33 7.43 7.58
N LEU A 715 52.06 8.55 8.26
CA LEU A 715 53.07 9.35 8.99
C LEU A 715 53.29 8.89 10.45
N LYS A 716 52.58 7.90 11.00
CA LYS A 716 52.81 7.35 12.31
C LYS A 716 54.02 6.38 12.23
N PRO A 717 55.13 6.62 12.97
CA PRO A 717 56.26 5.72 12.96
C PRO A 717 55.89 4.33 13.52
N LYS A 718 56.25 3.27 12.77
CA LYS A 718 56.12 1.89 13.21
C LYS A 718 56.85 1.73 14.53
N SER A 719 56.15 1.62 15.64
CA SER A 719 56.78 1.27 16.92
C SER A 719 57.44 -0.11 16.78
N LYS A 720 58.75 -0.15 16.96
CA LYS A 720 59.53 -1.41 17.03
C LYS A 720 58.99 -2.27 18.12
N LYS A 721 58.37 -3.41 17.80
CA LYS A 721 58.18 -4.50 18.74
C LYS A 721 59.56 -4.98 19.18
N LYS A 722 59.99 -4.72 20.42
CA LYS A 722 61.07 -5.43 21.10
C LYS A 722 60.59 -6.84 21.36
N LYS A 723 61.47 -7.77 21.09
CA LYS A 723 61.43 -9.19 21.42
C LYS A 723 61.16 -9.44 22.89
#